data_0d703b43386465255f2bb1c5951d3722
#
_entry.id   0d703b43386465255f2bb1c5951d3722
#
_cell.length_a   1.000
_cell.length_b   1.000
_cell.length_c   1.000
_cell.angle_alpha   90.00
_cell.angle_beta   90.00
_cell.angle_gamma   90.00
#
_symmetry.space_group_name_H-M   'P 1'
#
loop_
_entity.id
_entity.type
_entity.pdbx_description
1 polymer ?
#
loop_
_entity_poly.entity_id
_entity_poly.type
_entity_poly.pdbx_seq_one_letter_code
_entity_poly.pdbx_strand_id
1 'polypeptide(L)'
;MLQRIVGIMFCCLAFLATDAGAVGDAYAEARAQFQSAWSTVETAPLEPPPADSDALRTYPLYPYLQAARLERQLRLVPAPKPDAPVAGLLPLDSSIETFLASVNDQPVSRGLRRDWLKSLANRRAWGKFAEEFVLERDGEDANLRCQWYSARIALGRTEDLAPAVAETWQTPKSLPDTCDAAFDWLRARGGLGNDLVEQRARLALGAGEAGLARFLAKSLPESTAAPILQWASLIEQPKTAINALIAAPDRTVETKALLDGWQRFARSDADAAASLYPSLVESRRLDERGASPFALAVGVSQAWSRLPRALEFFAKARPEDFDERGHEWHVRAALWAGDWARVRKAIDAMPESLRNQNRWRYWAARAAEQRGDMTAAREGYAAVIPTDNWYAVYSAARLGRPFAPNLKPLPLDDAQIALLGTEPGFVRARELLLCKLDNEAGTEWRATFDALKPEQQAQSVGLAARWGWHIQAISAAAKQGMFNDYDLLYPRPYDGDVRAASARTGLPPQLIYAIIRQESLYRADAGSSAGALGLMQLMPETARRTARKADLPAPTQASLLIPSVNIPLGSAFLKSLIDRAAGQVPLAVAGYNAGPAAVRRWLPAAPMDTDIWAENIPFNETRAYVQRVSWHALVFAWLNDRKPRDVSNWLTTIQTPAVDAALTATPAQP
;
A
#
# COMPACT_ATOMS: atom_id res chain seq x y z
N MET A 1 77.32 27.16 11.49
CA MET A 1 77.01 27.50 12.88
C MET A 1 75.52 27.70 13.02
N LEU A 2 74.92 26.87 13.90
CA LEU A 2 73.58 26.86 14.49
C LEU A 2 72.34 26.91 13.61
N GLN A 3 71.77 25.74 13.60
CA GLN A 3 70.35 25.34 13.50
C GLN A 3 69.40 26.27 14.28
N ARG A 4 68.22 26.54 13.73
CA ARG A 4 66.97 26.52 14.53
C ARG A 4 65.83 25.99 13.65
N ILE A 5 65.38 24.80 14.04
CA ILE A 5 64.17 24.13 13.61
C ILE A 5 62.99 24.89 14.23
N VAL A 6 62.01 25.25 13.39
CA VAL A 6 60.67 25.67 13.86
C VAL A 6 59.72 24.58 13.43
N GLY A 7 59.33 23.76 14.41
CA GLY A 7 58.30 22.75 14.24
C GLY A 7 56.89 23.41 14.17
N ILE A 8 56.18 23.15 13.09
CA ILE A 8 54.77 23.48 12.96
C ILE A 8 53.98 22.33 13.65
N MET A 9 53.46 22.64 14.81
CA MET A 9 52.59 21.78 15.60
C MET A 9 51.18 21.80 14.95
N PHE A 10 50.87 20.75 14.22
CA PHE A 10 49.48 20.47 13.77
C PHE A 10 48.66 20.13 15.00
N CYS A 11 47.87 21.09 15.49
CA CYS A 11 46.79 20.80 16.44
C CYS A 11 45.70 20.02 15.75
N CYS A 12 45.73 18.67 15.88
CA CYS A 12 44.57 17.83 15.71
C CYS A 12 43.54 18.21 16.78
N LEU A 13 42.58 19.04 16.43
CA LEU A 13 41.31 19.15 17.18
C LEU A 13 40.57 17.84 16.99
N ALA A 14 40.86 16.91 17.87
CA ALA A 14 39.96 15.82 18.15
C ALA A 14 38.68 16.44 18.73
N PHE A 15 37.60 16.42 17.94
CA PHE A 15 36.25 16.57 18.49
C PHE A 15 36.06 15.41 19.47
N LEU A 16 36.31 15.69 20.73
CA LEU A 16 35.77 14.91 21.83
C LEU A 16 34.24 15.00 21.69
N ALA A 17 33.65 13.96 21.13
CA ALA A 17 32.26 13.64 21.42
C ALA A 17 32.21 13.55 22.95
N THR A 18 31.67 14.58 23.57
CA THR A 18 31.26 14.49 24.98
C THR A 18 30.27 13.36 25.05
N ASP A 19 30.72 12.23 25.55
CA ASP A 19 29.87 11.21 26.14
C ASP A 19 28.88 11.92 27.08
N ALA A 20 27.65 12.12 26.57
CA ALA A 20 26.52 12.29 27.45
C ALA A 20 26.52 11.03 28.29
N GLY A 21 26.92 11.17 29.56
CA GLY A 21 27.18 10.08 30.51
C GLY A 21 26.14 9.01 30.32
N ALA A 22 26.59 7.80 30.06
CA ALA A 22 25.77 6.61 30.02
C ALA A 22 25.06 6.49 31.36
N VAL A 23 23.86 7.04 31.47
CA VAL A 23 22.85 6.50 32.38
C VAL A 23 22.72 5.07 31.93
N GLY A 24 23.25 4.12 32.70
CA GLY A 24 23.28 2.71 32.33
C GLY A 24 21.88 2.32 31.90
N ASP A 25 21.77 1.56 30.81
CA ASP A 25 20.50 1.08 30.30
C ASP A 25 19.75 0.34 31.42
N ALA A 26 18.82 1.06 32.05
CA ALA A 26 18.12 0.61 33.26
C ALA A 26 17.40 -0.75 33.08
N TYR A 27 17.13 -1.12 31.82
CA TYR A 27 16.45 -2.36 31.50
C TYR A 27 17.34 -3.45 30.88
N ALA A 28 18.64 -3.25 30.74
CA ALA A 28 19.53 -4.18 30.04
C ALA A 28 19.46 -5.62 30.57
N GLU A 29 19.52 -5.80 31.88
CA GLU A 29 19.42 -7.11 32.52
C GLU A 29 18.03 -7.73 32.35
N ALA A 30 16.96 -6.98 32.64
CA ALA A 30 15.60 -7.45 32.54
C ALA A 30 15.24 -7.78 31.08
N ARG A 31 15.77 -7.01 30.12
CA ARG A 31 15.62 -7.28 28.66
C ARG A 31 16.28 -8.60 28.30
N ALA A 32 17.49 -8.87 28.73
CA ALA A 32 18.17 -10.13 28.48
C ALA A 32 17.39 -11.33 29.05
N GLN A 33 16.87 -11.21 30.28
CA GLN A 33 16.01 -12.22 30.90
C GLN A 33 14.69 -12.41 30.09
N PHE A 34 14.07 -11.31 29.66
CA PHE A 34 12.88 -11.36 28.83
C PHE A 34 13.15 -12.08 27.49
N GLN A 35 14.21 -11.73 26.76
CA GLN A 35 14.58 -12.38 25.50
C GLN A 35 14.83 -13.88 25.68
N SER A 36 15.51 -14.27 26.76
CA SER A 36 15.71 -15.69 27.09
C SER A 36 14.38 -16.40 27.34
N ALA A 37 13.52 -15.84 28.19
CA ALA A 37 12.20 -16.41 28.46
C ALA A 37 11.29 -16.45 27.26
N TRP A 38 11.30 -15.39 26.44
CA TRP A 38 10.53 -15.29 25.20
C TRP A 38 10.92 -16.37 24.19
N SER A 39 12.22 -16.60 23.99
CA SER A 39 12.72 -17.61 23.05
C SER A 39 12.29 -19.03 23.39
N THR A 40 11.94 -19.29 24.63
CA THR A 40 11.53 -20.62 25.11
C THR A 40 10.02 -20.78 25.26
N VAL A 41 9.21 -19.73 25.07
CA VAL A 41 7.75 -19.78 25.24
C VAL A 41 7.12 -20.97 24.49
N GLU A 42 7.51 -21.22 23.25
CA GLU A 42 6.91 -22.31 22.42
C GLU A 42 7.38 -23.70 22.82
N THR A 43 8.55 -23.86 23.45
CA THR A 43 9.19 -25.16 23.73
C THR A 43 9.21 -25.55 25.20
N ALA A 44 9.02 -24.59 26.10
CA ALA A 44 9.06 -24.85 27.55
C ALA A 44 7.99 -25.90 27.97
N PRO A 45 8.22 -26.72 29.01
CA PRO A 45 7.18 -27.55 29.60
C PRO A 45 5.96 -26.72 30.01
N LEU A 46 4.75 -27.32 29.98
CA LEU A 46 3.51 -26.65 30.44
C LEU A 46 3.42 -26.60 31.99
N GLU A 47 4.31 -27.31 32.70
CA GLU A 47 4.42 -27.21 34.13
C GLU A 47 4.80 -25.77 34.52
N PRO A 48 4.37 -25.30 35.72
CA PRO A 48 4.71 -23.97 36.17
C PRO A 48 6.22 -23.76 36.08
N PRO A 49 6.70 -22.74 35.33
CA PRO A 49 8.13 -22.43 35.29
C PRO A 49 8.60 -22.02 36.72
N PRO A 50 9.90 -22.11 37.02
CA PRO A 50 10.44 -21.49 38.22
C PRO A 50 9.98 -20.04 38.26
N ALA A 51 9.76 -19.51 39.47
CA ALA A 51 9.25 -18.15 39.66
C ALA A 51 10.14 -17.15 38.90
N ASP A 52 9.52 -16.34 38.08
CA ASP A 52 10.22 -15.25 37.35
C ASP A 52 10.91 -14.32 38.41
N SER A 53 12.07 -13.77 38.05
CA SER A 53 12.81 -12.84 38.90
C SER A 53 12.04 -11.52 39.11
N ASP A 54 12.38 -10.79 40.18
CA ASP A 54 11.78 -9.46 40.40
C ASP A 54 12.12 -8.48 39.28
N ALA A 55 13.34 -8.53 38.75
CA ALA A 55 13.76 -7.73 37.63
C ALA A 55 12.88 -7.98 36.37
N LEU A 56 12.56 -9.25 36.10
CA LEU A 56 11.69 -9.60 34.97
C LEU A 56 10.23 -9.20 35.25
N ARG A 57 9.72 -9.39 36.46
CA ARG A 57 8.34 -9.02 36.81
C ARG A 57 8.07 -7.52 36.77
N THR A 58 9.06 -6.69 37.01
CA THR A 58 8.97 -5.23 36.97
C THR A 58 9.30 -4.66 35.56
N TYR A 59 9.73 -5.50 34.62
CA TYR A 59 10.09 -5.08 33.29
C TYR A 59 8.87 -4.65 32.47
N PRO A 60 8.92 -3.52 31.73
CA PRO A 60 7.78 -3.01 30.99
C PRO A 60 7.14 -4.01 29.99
N LEU A 61 7.90 -5.01 29.51
CA LEU A 61 7.40 -6.04 28.60
C LEU A 61 6.96 -7.33 29.29
N TYR A 62 6.98 -7.40 30.63
CA TYR A 62 6.53 -8.60 31.33
C TYR A 62 5.09 -9.02 30.96
N PRO A 63 4.12 -8.09 30.77
CA PRO A 63 2.80 -8.44 30.28
C PRO A 63 2.81 -9.14 28.91
N TYR A 64 3.75 -8.82 28.03
CA TYR A 64 3.88 -9.51 26.73
C TYR A 64 4.30 -10.97 26.90
N LEU A 65 5.24 -11.25 27.83
CA LEU A 65 5.64 -12.62 28.13
C LEU A 65 4.48 -13.43 28.74
N GLN A 66 3.72 -12.81 29.66
CA GLN A 66 2.53 -13.44 30.25
C GLN A 66 1.48 -13.75 29.18
N ALA A 67 1.16 -12.79 28.30
CA ALA A 67 0.23 -12.98 27.20
C ALA A 67 0.67 -14.14 26.28
N ALA A 68 1.94 -14.16 25.86
CA ALA A 68 2.47 -15.22 25.01
C ALA A 68 2.38 -16.62 25.64
N ARG A 69 2.61 -16.72 26.95
CA ARG A 69 2.43 -17.98 27.71
C ARG A 69 0.98 -18.43 27.74
N LEU A 70 0.04 -17.50 27.97
CA LEU A 70 -1.40 -17.77 27.97
C LEU A 70 -1.90 -18.12 26.56
N GLU A 71 -1.46 -17.42 25.53
CA GLU A 71 -1.77 -17.72 24.14
C GLU A 71 -1.31 -19.11 23.73
N ARG A 72 -0.11 -19.51 24.14
CA ARG A 72 0.37 -20.87 23.91
C ARG A 72 -0.51 -21.92 24.59
N GLN A 73 -0.84 -21.72 25.89
CA GLN A 73 -1.76 -22.63 26.58
C GLN A 73 -3.11 -22.71 25.87
N LEU A 74 -3.62 -21.59 25.40
CA LEU A 74 -4.89 -21.50 24.67
C LEU A 74 -4.86 -22.27 23.34
N ARG A 75 -3.75 -22.20 22.58
CA ARG A 75 -3.56 -22.98 21.35
C ARG A 75 -3.53 -24.50 21.58
N LEU A 76 -3.16 -24.94 22.78
CA LEU A 76 -3.11 -26.35 23.14
C LEU A 76 -4.45 -26.89 23.67
N VAL A 77 -5.47 -26.04 23.84
CA VAL A 77 -6.83 -26.47 24.16
C VAL A 77 -7.38 -27.28 22.98
N PRO A 78 -7.77 -28.56 23.17
CA PRO A 78 -8.27 -29.37 22.08
C PRO A 78 -9.53 -28.77 21.47
N ALA A 79 -9.63 -28.82 20.14
CA ALA A 79 -10.90 -28.51 19.47
C ALA A 79 -11.95 -29.52 19.92
N PRO A 80 -13.16 -29.10 20.33
CA PRO A 80 -14.21 -30.01 20.73
C PRO A 80 -14.68 -30.86 19.52
N LYS A 81 -15.09 -32.12 19.77
CA LYS A 81 -15.75 -32.94 18.77
C LYS A 81 -17.09 -32.27 18.39
N PRO A 82 -17.58 -32.45 17.15
CA PRO A 82 -18.86 -31.84 16.71
C PRO A 82 -20.03 -32.09 17.65
N ASP A 83 -20.11 -33.29 18.23
CA ASP A 83 -21.20 -33.73 19.11
C ASP A 83 -20.84 -33.64 20.62
N ALA A 84 -19.74 -32.97 20.97
CA ALA A 84 -19.36 -32.82 22.36
C ALA A 84 -20.39 -31.96 23.11
N PRO A 85 -20.74 -32.32 24.37
CA PRO A 85 -21.55 -31.44 25.21
C PRO A 85 -20.87 -30.10 25.40
N VAL A 86 -21.65 -29.06 25.73
CA VAL A 86 -21.15 -27.74 26.05
C VAL A 86 -20.01 -27.85 27.08
N ALA A 87 -18.80 -27.47 26.69
CA ALA A 87 -17.66 -27.53 27.58
C ALA A 87 -17.79 -26.44 28.66
N GLY A 88 -17.56 -26.83 29.90
CA GLY A 88 -17.45 -25.89 31.02
C GLY A 88 -16.26 -24.94 30.85
N LEU A 89 -16.16 -23.95 31.74
CA LEU A 89 -15.00 -23.07 31.86
C LEU A 89 -13.77 -23.89 32.27
N LEU A 90 -12.63 -23.53 31.70
CA LEU A 90 -11.33 -24.10 32.04
C LEU A 90 -10.64 -23.20 33.10
N PRO A 91 -9.74 -23.73 33.94
CA PRO A 91 -8.91 -22.89 34.85
C PRO A 91 -8.14 -21.80 34.09
N LEU A 92 -7.77 -22.09 32.83
CA LEU A 92 -7.12 -21.13 31.93
C LEU A 92 -7.98 -19.89 31.65
N ASP A 93 -9.31 -20.04 31.58
CA ASP A 93 -10.21 -18.91 31.32
C ASP A 93 -10.12 -17.86 32.43
N SER A 94 -10.09 -18.29 33.71
CA SER A 94 -9.92 -17.38 34.87
C SER A 94 -8.55 -16.72 34.87
N SER A 95 -7.50 -17.42 34.44
CA SER A 95 -6.15 -16.85 34.32
C SER A 95 -6.10 -15.76 33.24
N ILE A 96 -6.74 -15.99 32.09
CA ILE A 96 -6.83 -15.01 31.01
C ILE A 96 -7.64 -13.80 31.46
N GLU A 97 -8.78 -14.01 32.11
CA GLU A 97 -9.65 -12.94 32.63
C GLU A 97 -8.86 -12.04 33.60
N THR A 98 -8.16 -12.65 34.55
CA THR A 98 -7.32 -11.93 35.53
C THR A 98 -6.23 -11.11 34.82
N PHE A 99 -5.56 -11.70 33.82
CA PHE A 99 -4.55 -11.00 33.05
C PHE A 99 -5.15 -9.81 32.30
N LEU A 100 -6.25 -10.01 31.56
CA LEU A 100 -6.91 -8.95 30.80
C LEU A 100 -7.36 -7.78 31.69
N ALA A 101 -7.87 -8.09 32.90
CA ALA A 101 -8.23 -7.07 33.89
C ALA A 101 -7.01 -6.28 34.38
N SER A 102 -5.83 -6.93 34.50
CA SER A 102 -4.61 -6.28 34.98
C SER A 102 -3.97 -5.32 34.01
N VAL A 103 -4.11 -5.57 32.69
CA VAL A 103 -3.51 -4.74 31.63
C VAL A 103 -4.49 -3.76 30.98
N ASN A 104 -5.74 -3.77 31.42
CA ASN A 104 -6.81 -2.98 30.80
C ASN A 104 -6.84 -3.17 29.25
N ASP A 105 -7.12 -2.12 28.50
CA ASP A 105 -7.22 -2.17 27.03
C ASP A 105 -5.88 -1.87 26.32
N GLN A 106 -4.74 -2.19 26.95
CA GLN A 106 -3.43 -2.02 26.31
C GLN A 106 -3.28 -2.92 25.07
N PRO A 107 -2.44 -2.55 24.11
CA PRO A 107 -2.23 -3.34 22.88
C PRO A 107 -1.92 -4.82 23.11
N VAL A 108 -1.18 -5.15 24.16
CA VAL A 108 -0.81 -6.53 24.55
C VAL A 108 -2.02 -7.42 24.81
N SER A 109 -3.15 -6.85 25.26
CA SER A 109 -4.37 -7.60 25.57
C SER A 109 -5.15 -8.07 24.33
N ARG A 110 -5.00 -7.34 23.21
CA ARG A 110 -5.91 -7.45 22.05
C ARG A 110 -5.81 -8.79 21.32
N GLY A 111 -4.59 -9.33 21.17
CA GLY A 111 -4.35 -10.63 20.54
C GLY A 111 -4.95 -11.76 21.36
N LEU A 112 -4.52 -11.88 22.62
CA LEU A 112 -4.98 -12.90 23.56
C LEU A 112 -6.50 -12.88 23.75
N ARG A 113 -7.09 -11.68 23.91
CA ARG A 113 -8.55 -11.53 24.04
C ARG A 113 -9.29 -12.11 22.85
N ARG A 114 -8.87 -11.74 21.64
CA ARG A 114 -9.49 -12.24 20.40
C ARG A 114 -9.39 -13.77 20.29
N ASP A 115 -8.23 -14.32 20.59
CA ASP A 115 -8.02 -15.78 20.53
C ASP A 115 -8.77 -16.51 21.65
N TRP A 116 -8.90 -15.90 22.81
CA TRP A 116 -9.73 -16.41 23.89
C TRP A 116 -11.21 -16.43 23.52
N LEU A 117 -11.75 -15.35 22.98
CA LEU A 117 -13.13 -15.30 22.48
C LEU A 117 -13.38 -16.38 21.43
N LYS A 118 -12.46 -16.60 20.47
CA LYS A 118 -12.55 -17.71 19.52
C LYS A 118 -12.59 -19.07 20.20
N SER A 119 -11.74 -19.27 21.21
CA SER A 119 -11.70 -20.51 21.98
C SER A 119 -13.00 -20.74 22.76
N LEU A 120 -13.53 -19.72 23.44
CA LEU A 120 -14.82 -19.79 24.14
C LEU A 120 -15.96 -20.16 23.20
N ALA A 121 -16.01 -19.51 22.04
CA ALA A 121 -17.03 -19.77 21.00
C ALA A 121 -16.90 -21.21 20.44
N ASN A 122 -15.68 -21.66 20.10
CA ASN A 122 -15.43 -23.01 19.59
C ASN A 122 -15.86 -24.09 20.60
N ARG A 123 -15.65 -23.84 21.89
CA ARG A 123 -16.07 -24.72 22.97
C ARG A 123 -17.55 -24.57 23.35
N ARG A 124 -18.28 -23.67 22.70
CA ARG A 124 -19.66 -23.29 23.00
C ARG A 124 -19.87 -22.81 24.44
N ALA A 125 -18.86 -22.23 25.07
CA ALA A 125 -18.96 -21.58 26.38
C ALA A 125 -19.74 -20.27 26.27
N TRP A 126 -20.98 -20.35 25.75
CA TRP A 126 -21.78 -19.21 25.29
C TRP A 126 -22.05 -18.15 26.37
N GLY A 127 -22.25 -18.60 27.63
CA GLY A 127 -22.44 -17.69 28.77
C GLY A 127 -21.27 -16.73 28.91
N LYS A 128 -20.05 -17.28 29.06
CA LYS A 128 -18.83 -16.50 29.23
C LYS A 128 -18.47 -15.71 27.98
N PHE A 129 -18.63 -16.32 26.81
CA PHE A 129 -18.42 -15.62 25.53
C PHE A 129 -19.30 -14.37 25.41
N ALA A 130 -20.60 -14.48 25.74
CA ALA A 130 -21.54 -13.36 25.66
C ALA A 130 -21.32 -12.27 26.72
N GLU A 131 -20.70 -12.62 27.86
CA GLU A 131 -20.27 -11.64 28.87
C GLU A 131 -19.05 -10.83 28.42
N GLU A 132 -18.12 -11.50 27.74
CA GLU A 132 -16.85 -10.88 27.35
C GLU A 132 -16.91 -10.15 26.00
N PHE A 133 -17.78 -10.58 25.10
CA PHE A 133 -17.87 -9.98 23.78
C PHE A 133 -18.48 -8.59 23.84
N VAL A 134 -17.77 -7.59 23.25
CA VAL A 134 -18.23 -6.20 23.11
C VAL A 134 -18.36 -5.87 21.64
N LEU A 135 -19.56 -5.57 21.18
CA LEU A 135 -19.89 -5.41 19.75
C LEU A 135 -19.04 -4.31 19.08
N GLU A 136 -18.86 -3.18 19.73
CA GLU A 136 -18.11 -2.01 19.21
C GLU A 136 -16.61 -2.32 19.03
N ARG A 137 -16.06 -3.24 19.81
CA ARG A 137 -14.65 -3.61 19.78
C ARG A 137 -14.38 -4.88 18.99
N ASP A 138 -15.19 -5.91 19.25
CA ASP A 138 -14.95 -7.28 18.75
C ASP A 138 -15.77 -7.59 17.49
N GLY A 139 -16.79 -6.78 17.20
CA GLY A 139 -17.75 -7.02 16.11
C GLY A 139 -17.24 -6.72 14.70
N GLU A 140 -16.06 -6.12 14.55
CA GLU A 140 -15.40 -5.98 13.24
C GLU A 140 -14.95 -7.34 12.68
N ASP A 141 -14.57 -8.30 13.56
CA ASP A 141 -14.32 -9.69 13.14
C ASP A 141 -15.64 -10.39 12.86
N ALA A 142 -15.92 -10.66 11.57
CA ALA A 142 -17.17 -11.30 11.14
C ALA A 142 -17.39 -12.68 11.79
N ASN A 143 -16.31 -13.43 12.06
CA ASN A 143 -16.43 -14.72 12.75
C ASN A 143 -16.94 -14.52 14.19
N LEU A 144 -16.32 -13.61 14.93
CA LEU A 144 -16.72 -13.34 16.33
C LEU A 144 -18.13 -12.77 16.39
N ARG A 145 -18.48 -11.86 15.49
CA ARG A 145 -19.84 -11.31 15.41
C ARG A 145 -20.89 -12.39 15.15
N CYS A 146 -20.63 -13.28 14.21
CA CYS A 146 -21.58 -14.38 13.90
C CYS A 146 -21.65 -15.41 15.05
N GLN A 147 -20.52 -15.66 15.70
CA GLN A 147 -20.52 -16.50 16.92
C GLN A 147 -21.28 -15.84 18.08
N TRP A 148 -21.26 -14.52 18.18
CA TRP A 148 -22.07 -13.78 19.15
C TRP A 148 -23.58 -13.93 18.87
N TYR A 149 -23.99 -13.89 17.60
CA TYR A 149 -25.36 -14.22 17.22
C TYR A 149 -25.73 -15.64 17.65
N SER A 150 -24.85 -16.60 17.37
CA SER A 150 -25.04 -17.99 17.77
C SER A 150 -25.14 -18.17 19.29
N ALA A 151 -24.32 -17.45 20.05
CA ALA A 151 -24.38 -17.43 21.50
C ALA A 151 -25.72 -16.87 22.02
N ARG A 152 -26.19 -15.75 21.49
CA ARG A 152 -27.48 -15.15 21.85
C ARG A 152 -28.64 -16.08 21.54
N ILE A 153 -28.61 -16.78 20.37
CA ILE A 153 -29.63 -17.76 19.99
C ILE A 153 -29.63 -18.93 21.00
N ALA A 154 -28.45 -19.48 21.30
CA ALA A 154 -28.29 -20.60 22.22
C ALA A 154 -28.72 -20.26 23.66
N LEU A 155 -28.57 -19.00 24.09
CA LEU A 155 -28.98 -18.51 25.42
C LEU A 155 -30.44 -18.03 25.45
N GLY A 156 -31.17 -18.08 24.35
CA GLY A 156 -32.54 -17.57 24.26
C GLY A 156 -32.66 -16.04 24.31
N ARG A 157 -31.56 -15.30 24.16
CA ARG A 157 -31.50 -13.82 24.19
C ARG A 157 -31.65 -13.26 22.77
N THR A 158 -32.85 -13.39 22.19
CA THR A 158 -33.09 -13.12 20.76
C THR A 158 -33.81 -11.80 20.48
N GLU A 159 -34.04 -10.97 21.51
CA GLU A 159 -34.59 -9.65 21.35
C GLU A 159 -33.66 -8.82 20.43
N ASP A 160 -34.26 -8.12 19.47
CA ASP A 160 -33.57 -7.24 18.49
C ASP A 160 -32.48 -7.93 17.64
N LEU A 161 -32.39 -9.28 17.68
CA LEU A 161 -31.37 -10.02 16.97
C LEU A 161 -31.65 -10.11 15.47
N ALA A 162 -32.91 -10.25 15.06
CA ALA A 162 -33.25 -10.45 13.66
C ALA A 162 -32.82 -9.28 12.74
N PRO A 163 -33.02 -8.01 13.10
CA PRO A 163 -32.49 -6.88 12.32
C PRO A 163 -30.98 -6.90 12.19
N ALA A 164 -30.24 -7.17 13.28
CA ALA A 164 -28.77 -7.17 13.27
C ALA A 164 -28.20 -8.31 12.38
N VAL A 165 -28.83 -9.49 12.41
CA VAL A 165 -28.46 -10.61 11.54
C VAL A 165 -28.79 -10.31 10.07
N ALA A 166 -29.95 -9.67 9.80
CA ALA A 166 -30.35 -9.25 8.46
C ALA A 166 -29.40 -8.18 7.88
N GLU A 167 -28.96 -7.23 8.70
CA GLU A 167 -27.96 -6.22 8.32
C GLU A 167 -26.61 -6.88 7.98
N THR A 168 -26.16 -7.82 8.81
CA THR A 168 -24.94 -8.59 8.53
C THR A 168 -25.05 -9.42 7.26
N TRP A 169 -26.23 -9.96 6.94
CA TRP A 169 -26.50 -10.66 5.69
C TRP A 169 -26.30 -9.76 4.47
N GLN A 170 -26.60 -8.47 4.53
CA GLN A 170 -26.53 -7.50 3.44
C GLN A 170 -25.08 -7.09 3.13
N THR A 171 -24.29 -8.04 2.65
CA THR A 171 -22.88 -7.86 2.25
C THR A 171 -22.65 -8.35 0.83
N PRO A 172 -21.78 -7.70 0.06
CA PRO A 172 -21.46 -8.11 -1.31
C PRO A 172 -20.62 -9.39 -1.40
N LYS A 173 -19.98 -9.84 -0.31
CA LYS A 173 -19.05 -10.97 -0.28
C LYS A 173 -19.62 -12.14 0.52
N SER A 174 -19.06 -13.32 0.31
CA SER A 174 -19.32 -14.46 1.17
C SER A 174 -18.86 -14.18 2.59
N LEU A 175 -19.63 -14.61 3.54
CA LEU A 175 -19.33 -14.55 4.96
C LEU A 175 -18.76 -15.90 5.44
N PRO A 176 -18.07 -15.93 6.58
CA PRO A 176 -17.58 -17.18 7.17
C PRO A 176 -18.72 -18.15 7.50
N ASP A 177 -18.42 -19.45 7.47
CA ASP A 177 -19.38 -20.53 7.81
C ASP A 177 -19.93 -20.40 9.25
N THR A 178 -19.21 -19.71 10.13
CA THR A 178 -19.70 -19.39 11.49
C THR A 178 -20.98 -18.56 11.49
N CYS A 179 -21.33 -17.91 10.38
CA CYS A 179 -22.55 -17.14 10.22
C CYS A 179 -23.78 -18.00 9.85
N ASP A 180 -23.58 -19.21 9.36
CA ASP A 180 -24.66 -20.03 8.80
C ASP A 180 -25.77 -20.33 9.84
N ALA A 181 -25.37 -20.63 11.08
CA ALA A 181 -26.35 -20.90 12.15
C ALA A 181 -27.26 -19.69 12.43
N ALA A 182 -26.73 -18.46 12.38
CA ALA A 182 -27.51 -17.24 12.56
C ALA A 182 -28.44 -16.98 11.36
N PHE A 183 -27.96 -17.23 10.15
CA PHE A 183 -28.75 -17.08 8.93
C PHE A 183 -29.85 -18.16 8.81
N ASP A 184 -29.57 -19.38 9.21
CA ASP A 184 -30.59 -20.45 9.26
C ASP A 184 -31.66 -20.12 10.30
N TRP A 185 -31.26 -19.62 11.46
CA TRP A 185 -32.19 -19.13 12.48
C TRP A 185 -33.09 -17.98 11.96
N LEU A 186 -32.51 -17.04 11.21
CA LEU A 186 -33.28 -15.94 10.62
C LEU A 186 -34.21 -16.43 9.51
N ARG A 187 -33.73 -17.35 8.66
CA ARG A 187 -34.50 -17.97 7.58
C ARG A 187 -35.72 -18.75 8.11
N ALA A 188 -35.52 -19.55 9.18
CA ALA A 188 -36.59 -20.31 9.82
C ALA A 188 -37.72 -19.43 10.37
N ARG A 189 -37.45 -18.14 10.60
CA ARG A 189 -38.43 -17.13 11.04
C ARG A 189 -39.01 -16.28 9.93
N GLY A 190 -38.69 -16.60 8.67
CA GLY A 190 -39.12 -15.83 7.51
C GLY A 190 -38.37 -14.49 7.31
N GLY A 191 -37.31 -14.24 8.08
CA GLY A 191 -36.55 -13.01 8.04
C GLY A 191 -35.60 -12.86 6.82
N LEU A 192 -35.39 -13.94 6.04
CA LEU A 192 -34.68 -13.91 4.75
C LEU A 192 -35.66 -14.12 3.61
N GLY A 193 -36.52 -13.13 3.36
CA GLY A 193 -37.42 -13.12 2.21
C GLY A 193 -36.70 -12.86 0.88
N ASN A 194 -37.45 -13.10 -0.23
CA ASN A 194 -36.92 -12.91 -1.59
C ASN A 194 -36.28 -11.52 -1.82
N ASP A 195 -36.87 -10.45 -1.25
CA ASP A 195 -36.36 -9.10 -1.41
C ASP A 195 -34.95 -8.92 -0.84
N LEU A 196 -34.68 -9.47 0.36
CA LEU A 196 -33.35 -9.41 0.95
C LEU A 196 -32.32 -10.27 0.19
N VAL A 197 -32.74 -11.42 -0.31
CA VAL A 197 -31.90 -12.30 -1.13
C VAL A 197 -31.56 -11.61 -2.47
N GLU A 198 -32.54 -10.98 -3.12
CA GLU A 198 -32.32 -10.19 -4.32
C GLU A 198 -31.37 -9.03 -4.08
N GLN A 199 -31.59 -8.24 -3.03
CA GLN A 199 -30.73 -7.10 -2.66
C GLN A 199 -29.27 -7.54 -2.48
N ARG A 200 -29.02 -8.64 -1.74
CA ARG A 200 -27.68 -9.17 -1.58
C ARG A 200 -27.07 -9.66 -2.90
N ALA A 201 -27.84 -10.34 -3.74
CA ALA A 201 -27.39 -10.77 -5.06
C ALA A 201 -26.98 -9.57 -5.93
N ARG A 202 -27.73 -8.47 -5.89
CA ARG A 202 -27.41 -7.23 -6.59
C ARG A 202 -26.17 -6.52 -6.00
N LEU A 203 -26.00 -6.53 -4.68
CA LEU A 203 -24.76 -6.05 -4.04
C LEU A 203 -23.54 -6.85 -4.49
N ALA A 204 -23.67 -8.20 -4.53
CA ALA A 204 -22.62 -9.10 -5.00
C ALA A 204 -22.25 -8.81 -6.47
N LEU A 205 -23.24 -8.62 -7.35
CA LEU A 205 -22.99 -8.24 -8.75
C LEU A 205 -22.27 -6.90 -8.85
N GLY A 206 -22.68 -5.89 -8.07
CA GLY A 206 -22.02 -4.59 -8.03
C GLY A 206 -20.54 -4.67 -7.59
N ALA A 207 -20.20 -5.66 -6.77
CA ALA A 207 -18.83 -5.96 -6.34
C ALA A 207 -18.08 -6.91 -7.29
N GLY A 208 -18.74 -7.43 -8.33
CA GLY A 208 -18.15 -8.38 -9.26
C GLY A 208 -18.20 -9.86 -8.82
N GLU A 209 -18.91 -10.16 -7.72
CA GLU A 209 -19.03 -11.50 -7.14
C GLU A 209 -20.16 -12.29 -7.82
N ALA A 210 -20.01 -12.54 -9.13
CA ALA A 210 -21.03 -13.22 -9.94
C ALA A 210 -21.38 -14.62 -9.44
N GLY A 211 -20.40 -15.37 -8.90
CA GLY A 211 -20.59 -16.70 -8.33
C GLY A 211 -21.56 -16.68 -7.14
N LEU A 212 -21.39 -15.74 -6.20
CA LEU A 212 -22.29 -15.55 -5.08
C LEU A 212 -23.70 -15.16 -5.54
N ALA A 213 -23.79 -14.24 -6.51
CA ALA A 213 -25.08 -13.82 -7.05
C ALA A 213 -25.84 -14.99 -7.72
N ARG A 214 -25.14 -15.84 -8.47
CA ARG A 214 -25.73 -17.07 -9.03
C ARG A 214 -26.20 -18.05 -7.96
N PHE A 215 -25.44 -18.19 -6.90
CA PHE A 215 -25.84 -19.04 -5.78
C PHE A 215 -27.12 -18.54 -5.14
N LEU A 216 -27.21 -17.24 -4.84
CA LEU A 216 -28.39 -16.62 -4.25
C LEU A 216 -29.62 -16.69 -5.17
N ALA A 217 -29.42 -16.50 -6.49
CA ALA A 217 -30.48 -16.55 -7.48
C ALA A 217 -31.22 -17.91 -7.55
N LYS A 218 -30.58 -19.01 -7.09
CA LYS A 218 -31.20 -20.34 -7.06
C LYS A 218 -32.45 -20.41 -6.17
N SER A 219 -32.55 -19.57 -5.15
CA SER A 219 -33.67 -19.51 -4.23
C SER A 219 -34.76 -18.51 -4.60
N LEU A 220 -34.54 -17.73 -5.66
CA LEU A 220 -35.46 -16.69 -6.11
C LEU A 220 -36.45 -17.22 -7.18
N PRO A 221 -37.64 -16.62 -7.29
CA PRO A 221 -38.52 -16.82 -8.43
C PRO A 221 -37.80 -16.52 -9.75
N GLU A 222 -38.17 -17.25 -10.81
CA GLU A 222 -37.54 -17.12 -12.14
C GLU A 222 -37.52 -15.67 -12.66
N SER A 223 -38.62 -14.93 -12.48
CA SER A 223 -38.73 -13.53 -12.90
C SER A 223 -37.71 -12.61 -12.22
N THR A 224 -37.33 -12.87 -10.98
CA THR A 224 -36.33 -12.12 -10.22
C THR A 224 -34.92 -12.66 -10.48
N ALA A 225 -34.79 -13.99 -10.64
CA ALA A 225 -33.49 -14.63 -10.89
C ALA A 225 -32.93 -14.31 -12.28
N ALA A 226 -33.77 -14.22 -13.31
CA ALA A 226 -33.34 -14.04 -14.69
C ALA A 226 -32.48 -12.76 -14.92
N PRO A 227 -32.84 -11.55 -14.44
CA PRO A 227 -32.00 -10.36 -14.54
C PRO A 227 -30.65 -10.50 -13.80
N ILE A 228 -30.65 -11.16 -12.62
CA ILE A 228 -29.44 -11.41 -11.83
C ILE A 228 -28.49 -12.33 -12.60
N LEU A 229 -29.00 -13.42 -13.18
CA LEU A 229 -28.21 -14.37 -13.96
C LEU A 229 -27.69 -13.76 -15.27
N GLN A 230 -28.44 -12.85 -15.88
CA GLN A 230 -28.02 -12.10 -17.04
C GLN A 230 -26.84 -11.16 -16.69
N TRP A 231 -26.95 -10.40 -15.58
CA TRP A 231 -25.86 -9.53 -15.14
C TRP A 231 -24.62 -10.35 -14.74
N ALA A 232 -24.79 -11.49 -14.02
CA ALA A 232 -23.68 -12.40 -13.73
C ALA A 232 -22.96 -12.87 -15.00
N SER A 233 -23.69 -13.15 -16.08
CA SER A 233 -23.09 -13.53 -17.37
C SER A 233 -22.32 -12.38 -18.04
N LEU A 234 -22.80 -11.14 -17.89
CA LEU A 234 -22.10 -9.94 -18.34
C LEU A 234 -20.79 -9.69 -17.57
N ILE A 235 -20.71 -10.12 -16.30
CA ILE A 235 -19.47 -10.05 -15.50
C ILE A 235 -18.48 -11.13 -15.91
N GLU A 236 -18.92 -12.38 -16.04
CA GLU A 236 -18.05 -13.55 -16.25
C GLU A 236 -17.57 -13.69 -17.70
N GLN A 237 -18.45 -13.43 -18.66
CA GLN A 237 -18.20 -13.60 -20.09
C GLN A 237 -18.67 -12.37 -20.89
N PRO A 238 -18.09 -11.19 -20.60
CA PRO A 238 -18.63 -9.93 -21.10
C PRO A 238 -18.73 -9.85 -22.62
N LYS A 239 -17.71 -10.29 -23.36
CA LYS A 239 -17.72 -10.29 -24.83
C LYS A 239 -18.85 -11.15 -25.40
N THR A 240 -19.01 -12.37 -24.91
CA THR A 240 -20.04 -13.31 -25.35
C THR A 240 -21.43 -12.78 -25.04
N ALA A 241 -21.64 -12.30 -23.80
CA ALA A 241 -22.92 -11.78 -23.36
C ALA A 241 -23.34 -10.51 -24.11
N ILE A 242 -22.42 -9.60 -24.38
CA ILE A 242 -22.66 -8.37 -25.17
C ILE A 242 -23.04 -8.73 -26.61
N ASN A 243 -22.30 -9.64 -27.27
CA ASN A 243 -22.64 -10.07 -28.64
C ASN A 243 -24.05 -10.72 -28.70
N ALA A 244 -24.39 -11.56 -27.71
CA ALA A 244 -25.72 -12.16 -27.62
C ALA A 244 -26.83 -11.10 -27.44
N LEU A 245 -26.56 -10.05 -26.69
CA LEU A 245 -27.48 -8.93 -26.52
C LEU A 245 -27.60 -8.09 -27.81
N ILE A 246 -26.53 -7.83 -28.53
CA ILE A 246 -26.57 -7.12 -29.81
C ILE A 246 -27.40 -7.91 -30.83
N ALA A 247 -27.23 -9.24 -30.87
CA ALA A 247 -27.98 -10.12 -31.80
C ALA A 247 -29.45 -10.29 -31.43
N ALA A 248 -29.86 -9.95 -30.21
CA ALA A 248 -31.25 -10.03 -29.73
C ALA A 248 -31.74 -8.67 -29.22
N PRO A 249 -32.07 -7.72 -30.12
CA PRO A 249 -32.43 -6.33 -29.75
C PRO A 249 -33.62 -6.22 -28.80
N ASP A 250 -34.58 -7.13 -28.92
CA ASP A 250 -35.82 -7.13 -28.12
C ASP A 250 -35.63 -7.73 -26.73
N ARG A 251 -34.48 -8.35 -26.46
CA ARG A 251 -34.15 -8.88 -25.12
C ARG A 251 -33.87 -7.76 -24.15
N THR A 252 -34.69 -7.64 -23.11
CA THR A 252 -34.51 -6.62 -22.08
C THR A 252 -33.23 -6.85 -21.28
N VAL A 253 -32.57 -5.78 -20.90
CA VAL A 253 -31.41 -5.78 -20.01
C VAL A 253 -31.40 -4.49 -19.19
N GLU A 254 -31.02 -4.60 -17.92
CA GLU A 254 -30.87 -3.41 -17.08
C GLU A 254 -29.65 -2.59 -17.58
N THR A 255 -29.82 -1.27 -17.72
CA THR A 255 -28.77 -0.37 -18.20
C THR A 255 -27.48 -0.48 -17.37
N LYS A 256 -27.61 -0.60 -16.04
CA LYS A 256 -26.48 -0.77 -15.13
C LYS A 256 -25.71 -2.07 -15.40
N ALA A 257 -26.41 -3.16 -15.60
CA ALA A 257 -25.82 -4.47 -15.92
C ALA A 257 -25.10 -4.44 -17.29
N LEU A 258 -25.75 -3.83 -18.29
CA LEU A 258 -25.20 -3.68 -19.62
C LEU A 258 -23.92 -2.83 -19.59
N LEU A 259 -23.93 -1.70 -18.88
CA LEU A 259 -22.77 -0.82 -18.77
C LEU A 259 -21.61 -1.50 -18.03
N ASP A 260 -21.86 -2.22 -16.92
CA ASP A 260 -20.82 -2.97 -16.20
C ASP A 260 -20.19 -4.04 -17.14
N GLY A 261 -21.00 -4.82 -17.83
CA GLY A 261 -20.51 -5.78 -18.81
C GLY A 261 -19.72 -5.14 -19.94
N TRP A 262 -20.18 -4.01 -20.46
CA TRP A 262 -19.49 -3.25 -21.49
C TRP A 262 -18.14 -2.70 -21.03
N GLN A 263 -18.07 -2.14 -19.83
CA GLN A 263 -16.83 -1.65 -19.23
C GLN A 263 -15.79 -2.77 -19.04
N ARG A 264 -16.24 -3.97 -18.65
CA ARG A 264 -15.38 -5.16 -18.53
C ARG A 264 -14.89 -5.64 -19.88
N PHE A 265 -15.77 -5.68 -20.87
CA PHE A 265 -15.41 -6.02 -22.24
C PHE A 265 -14.40 -5.02 -22.82
N ALA A 266 -14.67 -3.73 -22.72
CA ALA A 266 -13.77 -2.69 -23.21
C ALA A 266 -12.37 -2.76 -22.56
N ARG A 267 -12.30 -3.08 -21.26
CA ARG A 267 -11.02 -3.28 -20.55
C ARG A 267 -10.25 -4.50 -21.05
N SER A 268 -10.92 -5.57 -21.40
CA SER A 268 -10.28 -6.81 -21.86
C SER A 268 -9.87 -6.75 -23.34
N ASP A 269 -10.64 -6.04 -24.17
CA ASP A 269 -10.44 -5.95 -25.63
C ASP A 269 -10.98 -4.60 -26.14
N ALA A 270 -10.15 -3.56 -25.95
CA ALA A 270 -10.53 -2.17 -26.27
C ALA A 270 -10.82 -1.95 -27.75
N ASP A 271 -10.11 -2.65 -28.65
CA ASP A 271 -10.32 -2.52 -30.11
C ASP A 271 -11.59 -3.21 -30.56
N ALA A 272 -11.89 -4.40 -30.04
CA ALA A 272 -13.14 -5.07 -30.34
C ALA A 272 -14.35 -4.28 -29.81
N ALA A 273 -14.24 -3.70 -28.60
CA ALA A 273 -15.30 -2.84 -28.06
C ALA A 273 -15.50 -1.58 -28.92
N ALA A 274 -14.41 -0.93 -29.35
CA ALA A 274 -14.48 0.22 -30.25
C ALA A 274 -15.18 -0.12 -31.56
N SER A 275 -14.93 -1.31 -32.08
CA SER A 275 -15.54 -1.80 -33.34
C SER A 275 -17.02 -2.17 -33.19
N LEU A 276 -17.42 -2.71 -32.02
CA LEU A 276 -18.79 -3.12 -31.75
C LEU A 276 -19.69 -1.98 -31.22
N TYR A 277 -19.10 -0.84 -30.85
CA TYR A 277 -19.86 0.28 -30.28
C TYR A 277 -21.03 0.75 -31.17
N PRO A 278 -20.89 0.94 -32.53
CA PRO A 278 -22.02 1.34 -33.37
C PRO A 278 -23.18 0.33 -33.31
N SER A 279 -22.88 -0.97 -33.36
CA SER A 279 -23.89 -2.02 -33.32
C SER A 279 -24.58 -2.09 -31.95
N LEU A 280 -23.86 -1.82 -30.85
CA LEU A 280 -24.47 -1.71 -29.52
C LEU A 280 -25.46 -0.54 -29.48
N VAL A 281 -25.06 0.65 -29.94
CA VAL A 281 -25.90 1.86 -29.92
C VAL A 281 -27.17 1.64 -30.75
N GLU A 282 -27.04 1.08 -31.96
CA GLU A 282 -28.15 0.78 -32.85
C GLU A 282 -29.08 -0.28 -32.24
N SER A 283 -28.55 -1.43 -31.86
CA SER A 283 -29.38 -2.55 -31.33
C SER A 283 -30.12 -2.19 -30.03
N ARG A 284 -29.57 -1.28 -29.24
CA ARG A 284 -30.19 -0.82 -27.98
C ARG A 284 -30.98 0.47 -28.16
N ARG A 285 -31.01 1.04 -29.36
CA ARG A 285 -31.70 2.31 -29.68
C ARG A 285 -31.29 3.43 -28.73
N LEU A 286 -29.97 3.50 -28.43
CA LEU A 286 -29.44 4.50 -27.52
C LEU A 286 -29.37 5.85 -28.21
N ASP A 287 -29.98 6.86 -27.63
CA ASP A 287 -29.75 8.25 -28.01
C ASP A 287 -28.33 8.71 -27.57
N GLU A 288 -27.98 9.94 -27.91
CA GLU A 288 -26.66 10.50 -27.59
C GLU A 288 -26.36 10.44 -26.08
N ARG A 289 -27.35 10.70 -25.24
CA ARG A 289 -27.20 10.65 -23.77
C ARG A 289 -27.04 9.22 -23.28
N GLY A 290 -27.83 8.30 -23.75
CA GLY A 290 -27.74 6.90 -23.36
C GLY A 290 -26.46 6.22 -23.85
N ALA A 291 -25.93 6.63 -25.03
CA ALA A 291 -24.71 6.09 -25.62
C ALA A 291 -23.42 6.62 -24.97
N SER A 292 -23.46 7.79 -24.33
CA SER A 292 -22.30 8.50 -23.78
C SER A 292 -21.50 7.69 -22.74
N PRO A 293 -22.08 7.04 -21.72
CA PRO A 293 -21.31 6.25 -20.76
C PRO A 293 -20.57 5.06 -21.41
N PHE A 294 -21.15 4.49 -22.47
CA PHE A 294 -20.53 3.41 -23.23
C PHE A 294 -19.36 3.91 -24.09
N ALA A 295 -19.48 5.09 -24.68
CA ALA A 295 -18.37 5.76 -25.37
C ALA A 295 -17.24 6.07 -24.41
N LEU A 296 -17.54 6.64 -23.24
CA LEU A 296 -16.54 6.96 -22.22
C LEU A 296 -15.76 5.71 -21.79
N ALA A 297 -16.44 4.58 -21.59
CA ALA A 297 -15.81 3.32 -21.23
C ALA A 297 -14.80 2.84 -22.30
N VAL A 298 -15.14 2.98 -23.59
CA VAL A 298 -14.21 2.67 -24.69
C VAL A 298 -13.07 3.68 -24.72
N GLY A 299 -13.35 4.97 -24.62
CA GLY A 299 -12.34 6.04 -24.60
C GLY A 299 -11.27 5.82 -23.53
N VAL A 300 -11.70 5.52 -22.30
CA VAL A 300 -10.80 5.21 -21.18
C VAL A 300 -9.97 3.95 -21.45
N SER A 301 -10.58 2.89 -22.01
CA SER A 301 -9.88 1.62 -22.27
C SER A 301 -8.89 1.73 -23.43
N GLN A 302 -9.25 2.47 -24.49
CA GLN A 302 -8.36 2.82 -25.60
C GLN A 302 -7.16 3.65 -25.11
N ALA A 303 -7.41 4.67 -24.28
CA ALA A 303 -6.36 5.50 -23.69
C ALA A 303 -5.42 4.70 -22.80
N TRP A 304 -5.97 3.85 -21.92
CA TRP A 304 -5.20 2.97 -21.04
C TRP A 304 -4.29 2.01 -21.83
N SER A 305 -4.75 1.56 -23.00
CA SER A 305 -4.01 0.70 -23.93
C SER A 305 -3.16 1.49 -24.94
N ARG A 306 -3.20 2.83 -24.91
CA ARG A 306 -2.49 3.77 -25.82
C ARG A 306 -2.85 3.55 -27.29
N LEU A 307 -4.11 3.21 -27.54
CA LEU A 307 -4.63 2.97 -28.87
C LEU A 307 -5.12 4.27 -29.53
N PRO A 308 -5.10 4.39 -30.85
CA PRO A 308 -5.25 5.68 -31.55
C PRO A 308 -6.67 6.26 -31.50
N ARG A 309 -7.70 5.43 -31.26
CA ARG A 309 -9.10 5.88 -31.29
C ARG A 309 -9.62 6.50 -29.99
N ALA A 310 -8.79 6.58 -28.94
CA ALA A 310 -9.20 7.08 -27.63
C ALA A 310 -9.94 8.44 -27.71
N LEU A 311 -9.36 9.41 -28.43
CA LEU A 311 -9.90 10.77 -28.54
C LEU A 311 -11.21 10.83 -29.34
N GLU A 312 -11.43 9.90 -30.27
CA GLU A 312 -12.72 9.76 -31.00
C GLU A 312 -13.85 9.43 -30.00
N PHE A 313 -13.60 8.50 -29.09
CA PHE A 313 -14.60 8.06 -28.11
C PHE A 313 -14.81 9.07 -26.99
N PHE A 314 -13.76 9.74 -26.51
CA PHE A 314 -13.94 10.86 -25.59
C PHE A 314 -14.77 12.01 -26.19
N ALA A 315 -14.70 12.23 -27.50
CA ALA A 315 -15.52 13.24 -28.18
C ALA A 315 -17.02 12.87 -28.27
N LYS A 316 -17.36 11.59 -28.11
CA LYS A 316 -18.74 11.08 -28.06
C LYS A 316 -19.31 11.03 -26.65
N ALA A 317 -18.46 11.23 -25.64
CA ALA A 317 -18.87 11.24 -24.25
C ALA A 317 -19.25 12.65 -23.80
N ARG A 318 -20.31 12.76 -22.99
CA ARG A 318 -20.81 14.03 -22.46
C ARG A 318 -20.05 14.41 -21.18
N PRO A 319 -19.82 15.69 -20.91
CA PRO A 319 -19.06 16.15 -19.75
C PRO A 319 -19.57 15.62 -18.39
N GLU A 320 -20.89 15.48 -18.24
CA GLU A 320 -21.52 15.02 -17.02
C GLU A 320 -21.29 13.54 -16.67
N ASP A 321 -20.85 12.72 -17.62
CA ASP A 321 -20.56 11.32 -17.42
C ASP A 321 -19.11 11.06 -17.00
N PHE A 322 -18.24 12.09 -17.06
CA PHE A 322 -16.85 11.95 -16.69
C PHE A 322 -16.69 11.88 -15.17
N ASP A 323 -16.15 10.78 -14.69
CA ASP A 323 -15.56 10.68 -13.36
C ASP A 323 -14.11 11.20 -13.37
N GLU A 324 -13.45 11.23 -12.21
CA GLU A 324 -12.05 11.64 -12.08
C GLU A 324 -11.14 10.85 -13.03
N ARG A 325 -11.35 9.53 -13.13
CA ARG A 325 -10.58 8.66 -14.00
C ARG A 325 -10.79 8.99 -15.49
N GLY A 326 -12.02 9.28 -15.89
CA GLY A 326 -12.36 9.70 -17.23
C GLY A 326 -11.63 10.98 -17.64
N HIS A 327 -11.67 11.99 -16.78
CA HIS A 327 -10.94 13.25 -16.98
C HIS A 327 -9.44 13.03 -17.12
N GLU A 328 -8.84 12.27 -16.21
CA GLU A 328 -7.40 11.99 -16.22
C GLU A 328 -6.96 11.27 -17.50
N TRP A 329 -7.70 10.22 -17.91
CA TRP A 329 -7.35 9.47 -19.11
C TRP A 329 -7.62 10.23 -20.40
N HIS A 330 -8.57 11.16 -20.41
CA HIS A 330 -8.78 12.07 -21.55
C HIS A 330 -7.54 12.95 -21.79
N VAL A 331 -7.00 13.56 -20.71
CA VAL A 331 -5.76 14.35 -20.83
C VAL A 331 -4.58 13.47 -21.25
N ARG A 332 -4.42 12.27 -20.67
CA ARG A 332 -3.35 11.33 -21.04
C ARG A 332 -3.43 10.92 -22.51
N ALA A 333 -4.63 10.64 -23.00
CA ALA A 333 -4.83 10.33 -24.43
C ALA A 333 -4.42 11.50 -25.34
N ALA A 334 -4.78 12.73 -24.97
CA ALA A 334 -4.39 13.91 -25.71
C ALA A 334 -2.87 14.16 -25.67
N LEU A 335 -2.22 13.95 -24.52
CA LEU A 335 -0.76 14.00 -24.36
C LEU A 335 -0.07 12.95 -25.24
N TRP A 336 -0.56 11.71 -25.22
CA TRP A 336 -0.01 10.62 -26.03
C TRP A 336 -0.12 10.90 -27.55
N ALA A 337 -1.20 11.55 -27.96
CA ALA A 337 -1.42 11.96 -29.34
C ALA A 337 -0.68 13.24 -29.73
N GLY A 338 -0.06 13.97 -28.79
CA GLY A 338 0.55 15.28 -29.06
C GLY A 338 -0.45 16.39 -29.38
N ASP A 339 -1.74 16.20 -29.04
CA ASP A 339 -2.79 17.19 -29.32
C ASP A 339 -2.92 18.19 -28.16
N TRP A 340 -2.08 19.21 -28.19
CA TRP A 340 -1.98 20.20 -27.14
C TRP A 340 -3.23 21.08 -26.99
N ALA A 341 -4.00 21.27 -28.06
CA ALA A 341 -5.27 21.96 -27.98
C ALA A 341 -6.30 21.16 -27.18
N ARG A 342 -6.35 19.84 -27.40
CA ARG A 342 -7.21 18.93 -26.62
C ARG A 342 -6.70 18.75 -25.19
N VAL A 343 -5.39 18.70 -24.97
CA VAL A 343 -4.82 18.71 -23.60
C VAL A 343 -5.39 19.86 -22.79
N ARG A 344 -5.29 21.08 -23.33
CA ARG A 344 -5.81 22.27 -22.67
C ARG A 344 -7.31 22.17 -22.42
N LYS A 345 -8.09 21.86 -23.44
CA LYS A 345 -9.55 21.72 -23.35
C LYS A 345 -9.96 20.66 -22.32
N ALA A 346 -9.28 19.53 -22.29
CA ALA A 346 -9.59 18.46 -21.35
C ALA A 346 -9.27 18.84 -19.89
N ILE A 347 -8.18 19.59 -19.66
CA ILE A 347 -7.85 20.12 -18.33
C ILE A 347 -8.88 21.17 -17.88
N ASP A 348 -9.28 22.08 -18.78
CA ASP A 348 -10.28 23.13 -18.47
C ASP A 348 -11.66 22.53 -18.11
N ALA A 349 -11.99 21.36 -18.66
CA ALA A 349 -13.22 20.64 -18.36
C ALA A 349 -13.18 19.86 -17.03
N MET A 350 -12.02 19.78 -16.36
CA MET A 350 -11.91 19.10 -15.06
C MET A 350 -12.64 19.90 -13.95
N PRO A 351 -13.20 19.21 -12.93
CA PRO A 351 -13.58 19.85 -11.70
C PRO A 351 -12.43 20.64 -11.10
N GLU A 352 -12.72 21.75 -10.42
CA GLU A 352 -11.71 22.66 -9.87
C GLU A 352 -10.74 21.94 -8.92
N SER A 353 -11.24 21.06 -8.06
CA SER A 353 -10.44 20.28 -7.12
C SER A 353 -9.41 19.39 -7.82
N LEU A 354 -9.74 18.86 -8.98
CA LEU A 354 -8.82 18.04 -9.79
C LEU A 354 -7.86 18.94 -10.58
N ARG A 355 -8.38 19.94 -11.28
CA ARG A 355 -7.60 20.87 -12.12
C ARG A 355 -6.51 21.60 -11.35
N ASN A 356 -6.74 21.92 -10.05
CA ASN A 356 -5.79 22.61 -9.20
C ASN A 356 -4.68 21.72 -8.64
N GLN A 357 -4.68 20.42 -8.89
CA GLN A 357 -3.56 19.55 -8.53
C GLN A 357 -2.31 19.91 -9.34
N ASN A 358 -1.13 19.83 -8.69
CA ASN A 358 0.16 20.21 -9.30
C ASN A 358 0.44 19.52 -10.62
N ARG A 359 0.01 18.26 -10.77
CA ARG A 359 0.07 17.49 -12.01
C ARG A 359 -0.61 18.23 -13.16
N TRP A 360 -1.88 18.61 -13.00
CA TRP A 360 -2.66 19.23 -14.07
C TRP A 360 -2.29 20.67 -14.31
N ARG A 361 -1.82 21.38 -13.27
CA ARG A 361 -1.21 22.74 -13.42
C ARG A 361 0.05 22.68 -14.28
N TYR A 362 0.92 21.67 -14.06
CA TYR A 362 2.10 21.45 -14.92
C TYR A 362 1.69 21.20 -16.38
N TRP A 363 0.74 20.28 -16.62
CA TRP A 363 0.30 19.96 -17.97
C TRP A 363 -0.44 21.11 -18.66
N ALA A 364 -1.15 21.96 -17.92
CA ALA A 364 -1.74 23.19 -18.45
C ALA A 364 -0.64 24.20 -18.90
N ALA A 365 0.41 24.36 -18.09
CA ALA A 365 1.56 25.19 -18.45
C ALA A 365 2.29 24.62 -19.70
N ARG A 366 2.46 23.29 -19.76
CA ARG A 366 3.06 22.61 -20.89
C ARG A 366 2.24 22.77 -22.18
N ALA A 367 0.92 22.71 -22.07
CA ALA A 367 0.02 22.97 -23.21
C ALA A 367 0.08 24.42 -23.68
N ALA A 368 0.21 25.39 -22.76
CA ALA A 368 0.42 26.81 -23.09
C ALA A 368 1.75 27.01 -23.85
N GLU A 369 2.85 26.41 -23.35
CA GLU A 369 4.17 26.44 -24.00
C GLU A 369 4.09 25.92 -25.44
N GLN A 370 3.49 24.75 -25.64
CA GLN A 370 3.39 24.11 -26.97
C GLN A 370 2.47 24.85 -27.94
N ARG A 371 1.59 25.70 -27.44
CA ARG A 371 0.70 26.54 -28.22
C ARG A 371 1.23 27.96 -28.44
N GLY A 372 2.46 28.25 -27.95
CA GLY A 372 3.13 29.55 -28.12
C GLY A 372 2.75 30.60 -27.08
N ASP A 373 1.89 30.31 -26.10
CA ASP A 373 1.58 31.22 -25.00
C ASP A 373 2.66 31.10 -23.88
N MET A 374 3.80 31.73 -24.17
CA MET A 374 4.96 31.64 -23.29
C MET A 374 4.78 32.38 -21.96
N THR A 375 3.85 33.35 -21.89
CA THR A 375 3.54 34.07 -20.65
C THR A 375 2.80 33.13 -19.68
N ALA A 376 1.68 32.57 -20.12
CA ALA A 376 0.90 31.62 -19.31
C ALA A 376 1.74 30.35 -18.96
N ALA A 377 2.62 29.89 -19.86
CA ALA A 377 3.51 28.78 -19.59
C ALA A 377 4.48 29.09 -18.43
N ARG A 378 5.16 30.25 -18.48
CA ARG A 378 6.12 30.67 -17.45
C ARG A 378 5.44 30.86 -16.08
N GLU A 379 4.28 31.50 -16.03
CA GLU A 379 3.50 31.67 -14.80
C GLU A 379 3.05 30.33 -14.23
N GLY A 380 2.52 29.45 -15.08
CA GLY A 380 2.08 28.12 -14.69
C GLY A 380 3.21 27.26 -14.12
N TYR A 381 4.37 27.21 -14.77
CA TYR A 381 5.54 26.48 -14.27
C TYR A 381 6.06 27.08 -12.96
N ALA A 382 6.18 28.41 -12.87
CA ALA A 382 6.65 29.08 -11.66
C ALA A 382 5.77 28.78 -10.45
N ALA A 383 4.48 28.65 -10.65
CA ALA A 383 3.51 28.30 -9.59
C ALA A 383 3.60 26.83 -9.12
N VAL A 384 4.20 25.92 -9.89
CA VAL A 384 4.37 24.51 -9.51
C VAL A 384 5.69 24.27 -8.77
N ILE A 385 6.75 25.04 -9.06
CA ILE A 385 8.08 24.84 -8.46
C ILE A 385 8.07 24.72 -6.93
N PRO A 386 7.32 25.52 -6.14
CA PRO A 386 7.35 25.43 -4.68
C PRO A 386 6.73 24.17 -4.07
N THR A 387 6.21 23.25 -4.88
CA THR A 387 5.42 22.10 -4.41
C THR A 387 6.22 20.84 -4.13
N ASP A 388 7.55 20.87 -4.36
CA ASP A 388 8.49 19.81 -4.00
C ASP A 388 8.06 18.41 -4.46
N ASN A 389 7.99 18.20 -5.77
CA ASN A 389 7.64 16.91 -6.37
C ASN A 389 8.21 16.80 -7.79
N TRP A 390 7.96 15.69 -8.45
CA TRP A 390 8.32 15.40 -9.84
C TRP A 390 8.01 16.57 -10.80
N TYR A 391 6.78 17.12 -10.73
CA TYR A 391 6.35 18.19 -11.65
C TYR A 391 7.04 19.52 -11.34
N ALA A 392 7.42 19.76 -10.09
CA ALA A 392 8.20 20.95 -9.70
C ALA A 392 9.58 20.93 -10.35
N VAL A 393 10.23 19.77 -10.39
CA VAL A 393 11.54 19.62 -11.04
C VAL A 393 11.44 19.82 -12.55
N TYR A 394 10.45 19.22 -13.20
CA TYR A 394 10.20 19.46 -14.63
C TYR A 394 9.87 20.92 -14.94
N SER A 395 9.09 21.57 -14.05
CA SER A 395 8.78 23.01 -14.19
C SER A 395 10.05 23.87 -14.14
N ALA A 396 10.97 23.59 -13.21
CA ALA A 396 12.24 24.28 -13.12
C ALA A 396 13.10 24.03 -14.36
N ALA A 397 13.19 22.78 -14.82
CA ALA A 397 13.91 22.40 -16.02
C ALA A 397 13.38 23.13 -17.28
N ARG A 398 12.06 23.24 -17.45
CA ARG A 398 11.41 23.98 -18.55
C ARG A 398 11.70 25.49 -18.51
N LEU A 399 11.87 26.04 -17.31
CA LEU A 399 12.26 27.45 -17.15
C LEU A 399 13.78 27.69 -17.25
N GLY A 400 14.58 26.64 -17.45
CA GLY A 400 16.05 26.75 -17.43
C GLY A 400 16.60 27.19 -16.06
N ARG A 401 15.89 26.86 -14.95
CA ARG A 401 16.26 27.25 -13.61
C ARG A 401 16.82 26.04 -12.84
N PRO A 402 17.89 26.23 -12.06
CA PRO A 402 18.32 25.21 -11.13
C PRO A 402 17.23 24.98 -10.07
N PHE A 403 17.14 23.74 -9.57
CA PHE A 403 16.16 23.33 -8.57
C PHE A 403 16.81 23.00 -7.23
N ALA A 404 16.20 23.44 -6.16
CA ALA A 404 16.51 23.03 -4.78
C ALA A 404 15.21 22.68 -4.06
N PRO A 405 15.16 21.56 -3.32
CA PRO A 405 14.03 21.26 -2.46
C PRO A 405 13.80 22.36 -1.41
N ASN A 406 12.53 22.62 -1.10
CA ASN A 406 12.11 23.62 -0.14
C ASN A 406 12.19 23.04 1.28
N LEU A 407 13.38 23.01 1.86
CA LEU A 407 13.62 22.50 3.22
C LEU A 407 12.85 23.32 4.26
N LYS A 408 12.07 22.63 5.07
CA LYS A 408 11.36 23.18 6.24
C LYS A 408 11.64 22.28 7.43
N PRO A 409 12.66 22.61 8.25
CA PRO A 409 12.95 21.85 9.45
C PRO A 409 11.77 21.82 10.40
N LEU A 410 11.54 20.68 11.04
CA LEU A 410 10.52 20.53 12.06
C LEU A 410 10.92 21.30 13.32
N PRO A 411 9.99 22.00 13.97
CA PRO A 411 10.24 22.69 15.24
C PRO A 411 10.29 21.68 16.39
N LEU A 412 11.39 20.91 16.46
CA LEU A 412 11.59 19.90 17.49
C LEU A 412 12.14 20.51 18.77
N ASP A 413 11.58 20.09 19.91
CA ASP A 413 11.97 20.48 21.26
C ASP A 413 12.56 19.27 22.00
N ASP A 414 13.84 19.35 22.35
CA ASP A 414 14.56 18.24 22.99
C ASP A 414 13.97 17.83 24.35
N ALA A 415 13.46 18.78 25.13
CA ALA A 415 12.86 18.49 26.43
C ALA A 415 11.50 17.78 26.27
N GLN A 416 10.69 18.23 25.31
CA GLN A 416 9.42 17.56 25.01
C GLN A 416 9.63 16.15 24.44
N ILE A 417 10.61 15.97 23.55
CA ILE A 417 10.96 14.66 23.00
C ILE A 417 11.45 13.73 24.13
N ALA A 418 12.29 14.22 25.04
CA ALA A 418 12.75 13.43 26.18
C ALA A 418 11.57 13.00 27.08
N LEU A 419 10.64 13.93 27.35
CA LEU A 419 9.44 13.64 28.14
C LEU A 419 8.56 12.59 27.43
N LEU A 420 8.33 12.70 26.14
CA LEU A 420 7.58 11.69 25.36
C LEU A 420 8.24 10.31 25.46
N GLY A 421 9.57 10.25 25.47
CA GLY A 421 10.31 9.00 25.64
C GLY A 421 10.06 8.29 26.97
N THR A 422 9.47 8.96 27.96
CA THR A 422 9.09 8.37 29.26
C THR A 422 7.63 7.90 29.31
N GLU A 423 6.82 8.20 28.31
CA GLU A 423 5.45 7.71 28.22
C GLU A 423 5.43 6.18 28.20
N PRO A 424 4.65 5.52 29.07
CA PRO A 424 4.71 4.07 29.22
C PRO A 424 4.54 3.29 27.90
N GLY A 425 3.69 3.74 26.97
CA GLY A 425 3.51 3.11 25.68
C GLY A 425 4.73 3.26 24.77
N PHE A 426 5.39 4.42 24.77
CA PHE A 426 6.65 4.61 24.03
C PHE A 426 7.81 3.84 24.68
N VAL A 427 7.86 3.74 26.00
CA VAL A 427 8.84 2.87 26.68
C VAL A 427 8.67 1.42 26.21
N ARG A 428 7.44 0.88 26.22
CA ARG A 428 7.17 -0.47 25.73
C ARG A 428 7.52 -0.60 24.23
N ALA A 429 7.14 0.36 23.40
CA ALA A 429 7.47 0.35 21.98
C ALA A 429 8.98 0.29 21.72
N ARG A 430 9.78 1.07 22.49
CA ARG A 430 11.24 1.04 22.40
C ARG A 430 11.81 -0.31 22.83
N GLU A 431 11.37 -0.83 23.95
CA GLU A 431 11.85 -2.12 24.47
C GLU A 431 11.50 -3.27 23.51
N LEU A 432 10.29 -3.28 22.93
CA LEU A 432 9.89 -4.23 21.91
C LEU A 432 10.78 -4.13 20.65
N LEU A 433 11.09 -2.92 20.22
CA LEU A 433 12.00 -2.69 19.08
C LEU A 433 13.42 -3.24 19.38
N LEU A 434 13.93 -3.03 20.61
CA LEU A 434 15.22 -3.57 21.02
C LEU A 434 15.20 -5.11 21.13
N CYS A 435 14.05 -5.70 21.42
CA CYS A 435 13.82 -7.14 21.40
C CYS A 435 13.54 -7.72 20.01
N LYS A 436 13.52 -6.92 18.92
CA LYS A 436 13.17 -7.32 17.55
C LYS A 436 11.73 -7.82 17.39
N LEU A 437 10.83 -7.30 18.20
CA LEU A 437 9.38 -7.53 18.15
C LEU A 437 8.72 -6.33 17.45
N ASP A 438 9.04 -6.16 16.16
CA ASP A 438 8.74 -4.95 15.39
C ASP A 438 7.24 -4.71 15.19
N ASN A 439 6.44 -5.78 15.06
CA ASN A 439 4.98 -5.68 14.90
C ASN A 439 4.31 -5.17 16.18
N GLU A 440 4.69 -5.74 17.33
CA GLU A 440 4.22 -5.34 18.66
C GLU A 440 4.68 -3.92 18.97
N ALA A 441 5.94 -3.60 18.68
CA ALA A 441 6.48 -2.25 18.80
C ALA A 441 5.68 -1.23 18.00
N GLY A 442 5.36 -1.55 16.73
CA GLY A 442 4.54 -0.70 15.87
C GLY A 442 3.10 -0.52 16.38
N THR A 443 2.56 -1.53 17.05
CA THR A 443 1.21 -1.50 17.63
C THR A 443 1.17 -0.62 18.87
N GLU A 444 2.15 -0.75 19.78
CA GLU A 444 2.31 0.14 20.94
C GLU A 444 2.54 1.59 20.53
N TRP A 445 3.44 1.81 19.58
CA TRP A 445 3.70 3.14 19.05
C TRP A 445 2.41 3.78 18.53
N ARG A 446 1.64 3.07 17.69
CA ARG A 446 0.43 3.59 17.09
C ARG A 446 -0.63 3.94 18.14
N ALA A 447 -0.87 3.04 19.10
CA ALA A 447 -1.83 3.27 20.16
C ALA A 447 -1.45 4.50 21.02
N THR A 448 -0.16 4.65 21.32
CA THR A 448 0.33 5.81 22.09
C THR A 448 0.25 7.09 21.26
N PHE A 449 0.71 7.06 20.00
CA PHE A 449 0.70 8.19 19.08
C PHE A 449 -0.73 8.73 18.87
N ASP A 450 -1.70 7.84 18.62
CA ASP A 450 -3.08 8.23 18.33
C ASP A 450 -3.79 8.86 19.56
N ALA A 451 -3.29 8.60 20.78
CA ALA A 451 -3.77 9.20 22.02
C ALA A 451 -3.15 10.59 22.32
N LEU A 452 -2.07 10.98 21.62
CA LEU A 452 -1.39 12.25 21.83
C LEU A 452 -2.15 13.43 21.22
N LYS A 453 -1.90 14.63 21.78
CA LYS A 453 -2.29 15.91 21.14
C LYS A 453 -1.45 16.15 19.87
N PRO A 454 -1.96 16.91 18.89
CA PRO A 454 -1.26 17.17 17.62
C PRO A 454 0.17 17.71 17.80
N GLU A 455 0.40 18.59 18.77
CA GLU A 455 1.73 19.15 19.06
C GLU A 455 2.71 18.07 19.55
N GLN A 456 2.24 17.16 20.38
CA GLN A 456 3.04 16.04 20.86
C GLN A 456 3.28 14.98 19.77
N GLN A 457 2.28 14.76 18.88
CA GLN A 457 2.44 13.91 17.72
C GLN A 457 3.55 14.44 16.79
N ALA A 458 3.64 15.75 16.60
CA ALA A 458 4.75 16.37 15.84
C ALA A 458 6.12 16.10 16.50
N GLN A 459 6.23 16.21 17.83
CA GLN A 459 7.48 15.91 18.57
C GLN A 459 7.86 14.43 18.51
N SER A 460 6.90 13.52 18.40
CA SER A 460 7.17 12.07 18.29
C SER A 460 7.96 11.70 17.03
N VAL A 461 7.90 12.52 15.97
CA VAL A 461 8.75 12.37 14.78
C VAL A 461 10.22 12.39 15.18
N GLY A 462 10.62 13.37 16.01
CA GLY A 462 11.97 13.48 16.55
C GLY A 462 12.34 12.28 17.45
N LEU A 463 11.40 11.79 18.27
CA LEU A 463 11.61 10.63 19.12
C LEU A 463 11.93 9.37 18.29
N ALA A 464 11.12 9.07 17.27
CA ALA A 464 11.36 7.93 16.38
C ALA A 464 12.70 8.05 15.62
N ALA A 465 13.04 9.26 15.16
CA ALA A 465 14.29 9.53 14.46
C ALA A 465 15.51 9.28 15.36
N ARG A 466 15.46 9.72 16.64
CA ARG A 466 16.53 9.46 17.63
C ARG A 466 16.72 7.98 17.93
N TRP A 467 15.66 7.18 17.83
CA TRP A 467 15.76 5.72 17.98
C TRP A 467 16.27 5.02 16.73
N GLY A 468 16.49 5.73 15.61
CA GLY A 468 16.81 5.15 14.33
C GLY A 468 15.63 4.41 13.71
N TRP A 469 14.42 4.63 14.22
CA TRP A 469 13.21 3.98 13.71
C TRP A 469 12.60 4.77 12.54
N HIS A 470 13.30 4.73 11.43
CA HIS A 470 13.05 5.61 10.27
C HIS A 470 11.62 5.49 9.72
N ILE A 471 11.06 4.28 9.65
CA ILE A 471 9.69 4.10 9.16
C ILE A 471 8.67 4.82 10.04
N GLN A 472 8.85 4.82 11.36
CA GLN A 472 7.93 5.49 12.26
C GLN A 472 8.10 7.02 12.19
N ALA A 473 9.32 7.52 12.09
CA ALA A 473 9.57 8.94 11.91
C ALA A 473 8.89 9.46 10.62
N ILE A 474 9.08 8.76 9.50
CA ILE A 474 8.48 9.13 8.21
C ILE A 474 6.95 9.00 8.26
N SER A 475 6.42 7.94 8.87
CA SER A 475 4.96 7.73 8.97
C SER A 475 4.29 8.77 9.88
N ALA A 476 4.92 9.11 11.01
CA ALA A 476 4.43 10.14 11.91
C ALA A 476 4.44 11.52 11.24
N ALA A 477 5.54 11.88 10.54
CA ALA A 477 5.63 13.11 9.77
C ALA A 477 4.55 13.19 8.66
N ALA A 478 4.31 12.06 7.96
CA ALA A 478 3.29 11.99 6.93
C ALA A 478 1.87 12.24 7.47
N LYS A 479 1.53 11.66 8.62
CA LYS A 479 0.24 11.90 9.30
C LYS A 479 0.02 13.37 9.66
N GLN A 480 1.11 14.11 9.92
CA GLN A 480 1.10 15.54 10.26
C GLN A 480 1.25 16.46 9.04
N GLY A 481 1.34 15.92 7.81
CA GLY A 481 1.60 16.72 6.60
C GLY A 481 3.00 17.34 6.54
N MET A 482 3.95 16.83 7.33
CA MET A 482 5.31 17.36 7.48
C MET A 482 6.27 16.60 6.58
N PHE A 483 6.37 16.98 5.30
CA PHE A 483 7.13 16.24 4.30
C PHE A 483 8.49 16.86 3.94
N ASN A 484 8.78 18.07 4.41
CA ASN A 484 9.86 18.90 3.90
C ASN A 484 11.09 18.99 4.81
N ASP A 485 11.12 18.28 5.95
CA ASP A 485 12.35 18.11 6.73
C ASP A 485 13.19 16.98 6.12
N TYR A 486 13.93 17.33 5.07
CA TYR A 486 14.73 16.35 4.32
C TYR A 486 15.92 15.81 5.10
N ASP A 487 16.42 16.54 6.10
CA ASP A 487 17.49 16.06 6.97
C ASP A 487 17.04 14.88 7.80
N LEU A 488 15.85 14.98 8.35
CA LEU A 488 15.29 13.98 9.23
C LEU A 488 14.62 12.83 8.46
N LEU A 489 13.95 13.15 7.34
CA LEU A 489 13.13 12.19 6.61
C LEU A 489 13.88 11.43 5.50
N TYR A 490 15.15 11.77 5.23
CA TYR A 490 16.01 11.10 4.24
C TYR A 490 17.30 10.58 4.89
N PRO A 491 17.19 9.75 5.93
CA PRO A 491 18.36 9.17 6.57
C PRO A 491 19.15 8.28 5.62
N ARG A 492 20.42 8.02 5.95
CA ARG A 492 21.33 7.17 5.16
C ARG A 492 21.83 5.99 6.00
N PRO A 493 20.95 5.10 6.49
CA PRO A 493 21.42 3.88 7.12
C PRO A 493 22.11 2.98 6.08
N TYR A 494 22.92 2.05 6.53
CA TYR A 494 23.63 1.09 5.65
C TYR A 494 24.60 1.75 4.64
N ASP A 495 25.20 2.90 4.97
CA ASP A 495 26.01 3.68 4.04
C ASP A 495 27.22 2.90 3.49
N GLY A 496 27.85 2.04 4.30
CA GLY A 496 28.91 1.14 3.87
C GLY A 496 28.48 0.19 2.75
N ASP A 497 27.32 -0.46 2.92
CA ASP A 497 26.80 -1.41 1.92
C ASP A 497 26.37 -0.67 0.64
N VAL A 498 25.76 0.52 0.76
CA VAL A 498 25.35 1.34 -0.38
C VAL A 498 26.56 1.81 -1.17
N ARG A 499 27.62 2.28 -0.51
CA ARG A 499 28.86 2.70 -1.18
C ARG A 499 29.55 1.53 -1.87
N ALA A 500 29.63 0.37 -1.22
CA ALA A 500 30.19 -0.83 -1.82
C ALA A 500 29.40 -1.28 -3.06
N ALA A 501 28.07 -1.26 -2.98
CA ALA A 501 27.20 -1.56 -4.12
C ALA A 501 27.33 -0.54 -5.25
N SER A 502 27.45 0.75 -4.92
CA SER A 502 27.71 1.84 -5.86
C SER A 502 29.04 1.62 -6.61
N ALA A 503 30.12 1.36 -5.89
CA ALA A 503 31.44 1.11 -6.47
C ALA A 503 31.45 -0.09 -7.44
N ARG A 504 30.72 -1.17 -7.08
CA ARG A 504 30.58 -2.40 -7.91
C ARG A 504 29.77 -2.17 -9.18
N THR A 505 28.66 -1.43 -9.08
CA THR A 505 27.68 -1.31 -10.17
C THR A 505 27.85 -0.04 -11.00
N GLY A 506 28.59 0.96 -10.50
CA GLY A 506 28.64 2.31 -11.08
C GLY A 506 27.35 3.12 -10.88
N LEU A 507 26.37 2.61 -10.12
CA LEU A 507 25.16 3.36 -9.82
C LEU A 507 25.42 4.47 -8.80
N PRO A 508 24.86 5.66 -8.99
CA PRO A 508 24.95 6.71 -7.99
C PRO A 508 24.32 6.28 -6.65
N PRO A 509 24.98 6.50 -5.48
CA PRO A 509 24.44 6.10 -4.17
C PRO A 509 23.04 6.65 -3.92
N GLN A 510 22.74 7.87 -4.38
CA GLN A 510 21.43 8.52 -4.24
C GLN A 510 20.29 7.74 -4.94
N LEU A 511 20.58 7.07 -6.04
CA LEU A 511 19.57 6.25 -6.73
C LEU A 511 19.32 4.95 -5.96
N ILE A 512 20.36 4.33 -5.38
CA ILE A 512 20.22 3.15 -4.53
C ILE A 512 19.37 3.48 -3.30
N TYR A 513 19.67 4.59 -2.61
CA TYR A 513 18.88 5.07 -1.48
C TYR A 513 17.43 5.39 -1.85
N ALA A 514 17.20 5.95 -3.05
CA ALA A 514 15.85 6.25 -3.53
C ALA A 514 15.00 4.97 -3.67
N ILE A 515 15.60 3.89 -4.19
CA ILE A 515 14.92 2.58 -4.27
C ILE A 515 14.68 2.02 -2.86
N ILE A 516 15.69 1.98 -1.98
CA ILE A 516 15.53 1.50 -0.59
C ILE A 516 14.41 2.25 0.13
N ARG A 517 14.38 3.58 0.02
CA ARG A 517 13.34 4.40 0.62
C ARG A 517 11.96 4.08 0.07
N GLN A 518 11.84 3.92 -1.24
CA GLN A 518 10.56 3.66 -1.90
C GLN A 518 10.04 2.24 -1.60
N GLU A 519 10.92 1.26 -1.48
CA GLU A 519 10.56 -0.16 -1.33
C GLU A 519 10.24 -0.55 0.11
N SER A 520 11.01 -0.09 1.07
CA SER A 520 10.94 -0.60 2.44
C SER A 520 10.87 0.46 3.54
N LEU A 521 11.03 1.75 3.20
CA LEU A 521 11.29 2.80 4.19
C LEU A 521 12.41 2.38 5.17
N TYR A 522 13.47 1.78 4.64
CA TYR A 522 14.68 1.32 5.34
C TYR A 522 14.49 0.10 6.26
N ARG A 523 13.38 -0.63 6.16
CA ARG A 523 13.17 -1.87 6.91
C ARG A 523 13.91 -3.03 6.24
N ALA A 524 14.91 -3.57 6.94
CA ALA A 524 15.68 -4.71 6.44
C ALA A 524 14.86 -6.01 6.43
N ASP A 525 13.92 -6.15 7.38
CA ASP A 525 13.04 -7.31 7.55
C ASP A 525 11.74 -7.23 6.73
N ALA A 526 11.58 -6.21 5.86
CA ALA A 526 10.36 -6.00 5.11
C ALA A 526 10.03 -7.21 4.20
N GLY A 527 8.78 -7.66 4.29
CA GLY A 527 8.19 -8.66 3.40
C GLY A 527 6.88 -8.16 2.83
N SER A 528 6.66 -8.37 1.52
CA SER A 528 5.38 -8.04 0.88
C SER A 528 4.45 -9.25 0.82
N SER A 529 3.15 -9.02 0.63
CA SER A 529 2.15 -10.07 0.39
C SER A 529 2.44 -10.89 -0.88
N ALA A 530 3.18 -10.31 -1.84
CA ALA A 530 3.62 -11.01 -3.05
C ALA A 530 4.90 -11.82 -2.85
N GLY A 531 5.55 -11.74 -1.67
CA GLY A 531 6.77 -12.48 -1.34
C GLY A 531 8.08 -11.76 -1.69
N ALA A 532 8.04 -10.45 -1.94
CA ALA A 532 9.26 -9.65 -2.08
C ALA A 532 9.88 -9.39 -0.69
N LEU A 533 11.23 -9.38 -0.58
CA LEU A 533 11.95 -9.41 0.69
C LEU A 533 13.04 -8.33 0.77
N GLY A 534 13.19 -7.77 1.97
CA GLY A 534 14.30 -6.93 2.40
C GLY A 534 14.25 -5.50 1.90
N LEU A 535 15.35 -4.78 2.09
CA LEU A 535 15.47 -3.33 1.84
C LEU A 535 15.06 -2.89 0.43
N MET A 536 15.42 -3.65 -0.58
CA MET A 536 15.14 -3.37 -1.99
C MET A 536 14.02 -4.26 -2.55
N GLN A 537 13.24 -4.94 -1.70
CA GLN A 537 12.05 -5.75 -2.03
C GLN A 537 12.29 -6.70 -3.22
N LEU A 538 13.26 -7.58 -3.09
CA LEU A 538 13.59 -8.54 -4.13
C LEU A 538 12.73 -9.79 -4.05
N MET A 539 12.13 -10.18 -5.17
CA MET A 539 11.54 -11.51 -5.31
C MET A 539 12.66 -12.57 -5.24
N PRO A 540 12.52 -13.66 -4.46
CA PRO A 540 13.58 -14.64 -4.26
C PRO A 540 14.15 -15.23 -5.56
N GLU A 541 13.30 -15.46 -6.57
CA GLU A 541 13.75 -15.95 -7.87
C GLU A 541 14.57 -14.90 -8.64
N THR A 542 14.12 -13.63 -8.62
CA THR A 542 14.87 -12.53 -9.21
C THR A 542 16.22 -12.36 -8.55
N ALA A 543 16.29 -12.47 -7.22
CA ALA A 543 17.54 -12.40 -6.48
C ALA A 543 18.50 -13.51 -6.86
N ARG A 544 18.03 -14.78 -6.92
CA ARG A 544 18.88 -15.93 -7.35
C ARG A 544 19.39 -15.78 -8.79
N ARG A 545 18.52 -15.33 -9.70
CA ARG A 545 18.91 -15.08 -11.09
C ARG A 545 19.93 -13.95 -11.21
N THR A 546 19.75 -12.88 -10.44
CA THR A 546 20.68 -11.75 -10.40
C THR A 546 22.02 -12.17 -9.80
N ALA A 547 22.02 -12.94 -8.72
CA ALA A 547 23.23 -13.46 -8.10
C ALA A 547 24.11 -14.19 -9.11
N ARG A 548 23.53 -15.13 -9.88
CA ARG A 548 24.28 -15.87 -10.94
C ARG A 548 24.89 -14.96 -12.01
N LYS A 549 24.17 -13.87 -12.39
CA LYS A 549 24.64 -12.96 -13.45
C LYS A 549 25.69 -11.96 -12.97
N ALA A 550 25.63 -11.61 -11.68
CA ALA A 550 26.52 -10.62 -11.07
C ALA A 550 27.68 -11.24 -10.30
N ASP A 551 27.85 -12.56 -10.40
CA ASP A 551 28.87 -13.33 -9.65
C ASP A 551 28.80 -13.04 -8.14
N LEU A 552 27.56 -13.14 -7.60
CA LEU A 552 27.27 -12.98 -6.18
C LEU A 552 26.80 -14.30 -5.57
N PRO A 553 27.01 -14.52 -4.26
CA PRO A 553 26.52 -15.72 -3.58
C PRO A 553 24.99 -15.88 -3.76
N ALA A 554 24.56 -17.13 -3.96
CA ALA A 554 23.14 -17.46 -4.11
C ALA A 554 22.40 -17.18 -2.79
N PRO A 555 21.38 -16.30 -2.77
CA PRO A 555 20.67 -15.96 -1.53
C PRO A 555 19.64 -17.02 -1.14
N THR A 556 19.46 -17.19 0.17
CA THR A 556 18.27 -17.79 0.78
C THR A 556 17.23 -16.70 1.06
N GLN A 557 15.98 -17.09 1.37
CA GLN A 557 14.98 -16.12 1.78
C GLN A 557 15.40 -15.36 3.05
N ALA A 558 15.95 -16.06 4.04
CA ALA A 558 16.43 -15.44 5.28
C ALA A 558 17.59 -14.46 5.01
N SER A 559 18.53 -14.81 4.12
CA SER A 559 19.64 -13.91 3.81
C SER A 559 19.23 -12.66 3.03
N LEU A 560 18.08 -12.68 2.35
CA LEU A 560 17.53 -11.48 1.70
C LEU A 560 17.06 -10.42 2.70
N LEU A 561 16.90 -10.74 3.97
CA LEU A 561 16.61 -9.78 5.04
C LEU A 561 17.89 -9.13 5.60
N ILE A 562 19.07 -9.52 5.13
CA ILE A 562 20.36 -8.99 5.58
C ILE A 562 20.80 -7.87 4.62
N PRO A 563 21.06 -6.63 5.11
CA PRO A 563 21.44 -5.49 4.27
C PRO A 563 22.61 -5.75 3.34
N SER A 564 23.70 -6.37 3.84
CA SER A 564 24.91 -6.67 3.06
C SER A 564 24.72 -7.72 1.96
N VAL A 565 23.57 -8.43 1.94
CA VAL A 565 23.15 -9.34 0.88
C VAL A 565 22.13 -8.69 -0.06
N ASN A 566 21.12 -8.00 0.50
CA ASN A 566 20.02 -7.43 -0.26
C ASN A 566 20.46 -6.25 -1.15
N ILE A 567 21.23 -5.31 -0.57
CA ILE A 567 21.65 -4.08 -1.28
C ILE A 567 22.50 -4.38 -2.51
N PRO A 568 23.57 -5.24 -2.45
CA PRO A 568 24.33 -5.61 -3.64
C PRO A 568 23.51 -6.28 -4.73
N LEU A 569 22.58 -7.18 -4.35
CA LEU A 569 21.70 -7.87 -5.30
C LEU A 569 20.69 -6.91 -5.94
N GLY A 570 20.04 -6.06 -5.15
CA GLY A 570 19.07 -5.08 -5.66
C GLY A 570 19.73 -4.06 -6.58
N SER A 571 20.93 -3.61 -6.24
CA SER A 571 21.72 -2.68 -7.05
C SER A 571 22.17 -3.32 -8.37
N ALA A 572 22.61 -4.57 -8.34
CA ALA A 572 22.97 -5.31 -9.56
C ALA A 572 21.75 -5.55 -10.46
N PHE A 573 20.58 -5.85 -9.87
CA PHE A 573 19.34 -5.97 -10.62
C PHE A 573 18.95 -4.64 -11.28
N LEU A 574 18.96 -3.53 -10.53
CA LEU A 574 18.67 -2.19 -11.06
C LEU A 574 19.65 -1.82 -12.18
N LYS A 575 20.97 -2.08 -12.00
CA LYS A 575 21.98 -1.85 -13.06
C LYS A 575 21.64 -2.63 -14.32
N SER A 576 21.27 -3.90 -14.20
CA SER A 576 20.88 -4.71 -15.35
C SER A 576 19.66 -4.17 -16.10
N LEU A 577 18.73 -3.51 -15.40
CA LEU A 577 17.58 -2.86 -16.02
C LEU A 577 17.97 -1.58 -16.73
N ILE A 578 18.87 -0.77 -16.14
CA ILE A 578 19.38 0.47 -16.76
C ILE A 578 20.12 0.13 -18.05
N ASP A 579 20.96 -0.91 -18.05
CA ASP A 579 21.69 -1.34 -19.26
C ASP A 579 20.73 -1.79 -20.35
N ARG A 580 19.71 -2.56 -20.00
CA ARG A 580 18.66 -3.00 -20.93
C ARG A 580 17.76 -1.86 -21.40
N ALA A 581 17.66 -0.80 -20.63
CA ALA A 581 16.95 0.43 -21.00
C ALA A 581 17.85 1.43 -21.74
N ALA A 582 19.02 1.01 -22.27
CA ALA A 582 19.98 1.87 -22.94
C ALA A 582 20.34 3.13 -22.12
N GLY A 583 20.48 2.98 -20.79
CA GLY A 583 20.83 4.07 -19.87
C GLY A 583 19.65 4.93 -19.41
N GLN A 584 18.43 4.68 -19.90
CA GLN A 584 17.25 5.48 -19.57
C GLN A 584 16.69 5.09 -18.20
N VAL A 585 17.08 5.83 -17.16
CA VAL A 585 16.74 5.55 -15.76
C VAL A 585 15.22 5.45 -15.51
N PRO A 586 14.34 6.33 -16.06
CA PRO A 586 12.90 6.21 -15.83
C PRO A 586 12.29 4.88 -16.32
N LEU A 587 12.79 4.36 -17.45
CA LEU A 587 12.36 3.04 -17.95
C LEU A 587 12.83 1.90 -17.05
N ALA A 588 14.07 1.97 -16.57
CA ALA A 588 14.62 0.97 -15.66
C ALA A 588 13.88 0.97 -14.31
N VAL A 589 13.57 2.13 -13.77
CA VAL A 589 12.79 2.31 -12.53
C VAL A 589 11.37 1.75 -12.69
N ALA A 590 10.72 2.01 -13.83
CA ALA A 590 9.43 1.39 -14.14
C ALA A 590 9.55 -0.14 -14.26
N GLY A 591 10.64 -0.63 -14.87
CA GLY A 591 10.94 -2.05 -15.01
C GLY A 591 11.24 -2.75 -13.69
N TYR A 592 11.78 -2.02 -12.72
CA TYR A 592 12.02 -2.52 -11.36
C TYR A 592 10.69 -2.87 -10.66
N ASN A 593 9.71 -1.98 -10.71
CA ASN A 593 8.40 -2.17 -10.08
C ASN A 593 7.47 -3.10 -10.90
N ALA A 594 7.27 -2.83 -12.20
CA ALA A 594 6.28 -3.54 -13.02
C ALA A 594 6.85 -4.70 -13.84
N GLY A 595 8.17 -4.87 -13.83
CA GLY A 595 8.88 -5.81 -14.69
C GLY A 595 9.13 -5.29 -16.12
N PRO A 596 10.25 -5.70 -16.76
CA PRO A 596 10.66 -5.20 -18.07
C PRO A 596 9.67 -5.54 -19.19
N ALA A 597 8.95 -6.66 -19.09
CA ALA A 597 7.94 -7.05 -20.07
C ALA A 597 6.75 -6.06 -20.10
N ALA A 598 6.36 -5.50 -18.96
CA ALA A 598 5.33 -4.46 -18.90
C ALA A 598 5.83 -3.17 -19.57
N VAL A 599 7.05 -2.73 -19.23
CA VAL A 599 7.66 -1.51 -19.81
C VAL A 599 7.72 -1.60 -21.32
N ARG A 600 8.13 -2.75 -21.88
CA ARG A 600 8.17 -2.95 -23.34
C ARG A 600 6.82 -2.69 -24.00
N ARG A 601 5.72 -3.12 -23.39
CA ARG A 601 4.35 -2.84 -23.92
C ARG A 601 3.95 -1.37 -23.83
N TRP A 602 4.68 -0.59 -23.05
CA TRP A 602 4.39 0.84 -22.83
C TRP A 602 5.29 1.77 -23.63
N LEU A 603 6.22 1.23 -24.39
CA LEU A 603 7.08 2.04 -25.25
C LEU A 603 6.25 2.71 -26.36
N PRO A 604 6.51 3.97 -26.68
CA PRO A 604 5.87 4.67 -27.78
C PRO A 604 6.42 4.19 -29.12
N ALA A 605 5.64 4.33 -30.20
CA ALA A 605 6.08 3.96 -31.54
C ALA A 605 7.13 4.91 -32.13
N ALA A 606 7.21 6.14 -31.63
CA ALA A 606 8.18 7.17 -32.01
C ALA A 606 8.80 7.80 -30.77
N PRO A 607 9.95 8.49 -30.88
CA PRO A 607 10.55 9.19 -29.78
C PRO A 607 9.55 10.13 -29.07
N MET A 608 9.51 10.07 -27.73
CA MET A 608 8.53 10.78 -26.91
C MET A 608 9.20 11.39 -25.69
N ASP A 609 8.81 12.61 -25.30
CA ASP A 609 9.32 13.22 -24.07
C ASP A 609 9.04 12.34 -22.86
N THR A 610 10.02 12.21 -21.99
CA THR A 610 9.98 11.30 -20.83
C THR A 610 8.85 11.64 -19.85
N ASP A 611 8.52 12.93 -19.68
CA ASP A 611 7.40 13.37 -18.86
C ASP A 611 6.05 12.88 -19.40
N ILE A 612 5.83 12.93 -20.72
CA ILE A 612 4.63 12.42 -21.39
C ILE A 612 4.55 10.91 -21.23
N TRP A 613 5.65 10.19 -21.50
CA TRP A 613 5.69 8.75 -21.35
C TRP A 613 5.37 8.33 -19.91
N ALA A 614 6.02 8.95 -18.92
CA ALA A 614 5.83 8.64 -17.51
C ALA A 614 4.37 8.90 -17.06
N GLU A 615 3.74 10.00 -17.54
CA GLU A 615 2.32 10.29 -17.25
C GLU A 615 1.38 9.23 -17.83
N ASN A 616 1.76 8.63 -18.96
CA ASN A 616 0.97 7.61 -19.66
C ASN A 616 1.26 6.16 -19.21
N ILE A 617 2.07 5.93 -18.18
CA ILE A 617 2.19 4.61 -17.56
C ILE A 617 0.82 4.18 -17.04
N PRO A 618 0.26 3.02 -17.51
CA PRO A 618 -1.12 2.66 -17.20
C PRO A 618 -1.33 2.26 -15.74
N PHE A 619 -0.32 1.67 -15.11
CA PHE A 619 -0.39 1.27 -13.71
C PHE A 619 -0.14 2.49 -12.82
N ASN A 620 -1.17 2.87 -12.03
CA ASN A 620 -1.09 4.01 -11.11
C ASN A 620 0.09 3.88 -10.13
N GLU A 621 0.32 2.66 -9.63
CA GLU A 621 1.43 2.36 -8.74
C GLU A 621 2.77 2.65 -9.41
N THR A 622 3.00 2.08 -10.59
CA THR A 622 4.28 2.23 -11.31
C THR A 622 4.52 3.67 -11.77
N ARG A 623 3.46 4.37 -12.22
CA ARG A 623 3.55 5.79 -12.55
C ARG A 623 4.02 6.63 -11.36
N ALA A 624 3.38 6.44 -10.21
CA ALA A 624 3.77 7.12 -8.98
C ALA A 624 5.16 6.67 -8.47
N TYR A 625 5.51 5.40 -8.67
CA TYR A 625 6.82 4.86 -8.33
C TYR A 625 7.95 5.56 -9.08
N VAL A 626 7.85 5.68 -10.40
CA VAL A 626 8.83 6.39 -11.24
C VAL A 626 9.01 7.84 -10.76
N GLN A 627 7.89 8.53 -10.51
CA GLN A 627 7.92 9.92 -10.06
C GLN A 627 8.57 10.05 -8.68
N ARG A 628 8.22 9.18 -7.72
CA ARG A 628 8.77 9.22 -6.37
C ARG A 628 10.23 8.83 -6.30
N VAL A 629 10.65 7.77 -6.99
CA VAL A 629 12.08 7.36 -7.00
C VAL A 629 12.96 8.46 -7.59
N SER A 630 12.53 9.08 -8.70
CA SER A 630 13.28 10.19 -9.31
C SER A 630 13.36 11.39 -8.37
N TRP A 631 12.25 11.74 -7.71
CA TRP A 631 12.24 12.78 -6.68
C TRP A 631 13.18 12.45 -5.50
N HIS A 632 13.10 11.23 -4.96
CA HIS A 632 13.96 10.82 -3.86
C HIS A 632 15.46 10.87 -4.23
N ALA A 633 15.81 10.43 -5.44
CA ALA A 633 17.18 10.49 -5.92
C ALA A 633 17.70 11.94 -5.99
N LEU A 634 16.86 12.88 -6.44
CA LEU A 634 17.21 14.30 -6.46
C LEU A 634 17.40 14.85 -5.05
N VAL A 635 16.50 14.54 -4.10
CA VAL A 635 16.64 14.98 -2.70
C VAL A 635 17.92 14.43 -2.09
N PHE A 636 18.24 13.14 -2.26
CA PHE A 636 19.50 12.56 -1.78
C PHE A 636 20.73 13.20 -2.43
N ALA A 637 20.66 13.54 -3.73
CA ALA A 637 21.73 14.25 -4.41
C ALA A 637 21.91 15.65 -3.84
N TRP A 638 20.83 16.39 -3.62
CA TRP A 638 20.84 17.73 -3.04
C TRP A 638 21.39 17.73 -1.60
N LEU A 639 21.07 16.74 -0.80
CA LEU A 639 21.56 16.60 0.58
C LEU A 639 23.09 16.46 0.70
N ASN A 640 23.82 16.18 -0.39
CA ASN A 640 25.27 16.02 -0.34
C ASN A 640 25.99 17.35 -0.11
N ASP A 641 25.51 18.45 -0.67
CA ASP A 641 26.16 19.76 -0.63
C ASP A 641 25.18 20.94 -0.50
N ARG A 642 23.89 20.69 -0.45
CA ARG A 642 22.79 21.67 -0.32
C ARG A 642 22.75 22.72 -1.43
N LYS A 643 23.40 22.45 -2.57
CA LYS A 643 23.39 23.37 -3.70
C LYS A 643 22.23 23.10 -4.64
N PRO A 644 21.64 24.14 -5.23
CA PRO A 644 20.68 23.97 -6.32
C PRO A 644 21.26 23.10 -7.44
N ARG A 645 20.46 22.18 -7.97
CA ARG A 645 20.86 21.24 -9.01
C ARG A 645 20.47 21.77 -10.39
N ASP A 646 21.36 21.63 -11.35
CA ASP A 646 20.96 21.67 -12.74
C ASP A 646 20.05 20.46 -13.02
N VAL A 647 18.86 20.74 -13.50
CA VAL A 647 17.82 19.74 -13.82
C VAL A 647 17.49 19.72 -15.31
N SER A 648 18.29 20.36 -16.15
CA SER A 648 18.14 20.33 -17.61
C SER A 648 18.16 18.90 -18.17
N ASN A 649 18.93 18.01 -17.54
CA ASN A 649 19.03 16.60 -17.86
C ASN A 649 17.76 15.78 -17.58
N TRP A 650 16.72 16.38 -16.98
CA TRP A 650 15.41 15.75 -16.85
C TRP A 650 14.61 15.83 -18.15
N LEU A 651 14.90 16.80 -19.01
CA LEU A 651 14.25 16.98 -20.31
C LEU A 651 14.82 16.00 -21.33
N THR A 652 14.53 14.72 -21.12
CA THR A 652 14.97 13.62 -22.00
C THR A 652 13.84 13.10 -22.86
N THR A 653 14.23 12.36 -23.90
CA THR A 653 13.30 11.69 -24.82
C THR A 653 13.53 10.19 -24.77
N ILE A 654 12.46 9.41 -24.67
CA ILE A 654 12.48 7.96 -24.79
C ILE A 654 12.84 7.59 -26.24
N GLN A 655 13.96 6.89 -26.42
CA GLN A 655 14.48 6.44 -27.72
C GLN A 655 14.05 4.97 -27.97
N THR A 656 12.90 4.78 -28.53
CA THR A 656 12.22 3.48 -28.64
C THR A 656 13.02 2.37 -29.37
N PRO A 657 13.62 2.59 -30.57
CA PRO A 657 14.30 1.52 -31.29
C PRO A 657 15.48 0.90 -30.53
N ALA A 658 16.28 1.73 -29.85
CA ALA A 658 17.43 1.27 -29.06
C ALA A 658 16.97 0.51 -27.81
N VAL A 659 15.93 1.00 -27.15
CA VAL A 659 15.36 0.39 -25.94
C VAL A 659 14.67 -0.93 -26.27
N ASP A 660 13.88 -1.02 -27.34
CA ASP A 660 13.18 -2.26 -27.70
C ASP A 660 14.20 -3.36 -28.06
N ALA A 661 15.23 -3.04 -28.83
CA ALA A 661 16.31 -3.98 -29.12
C ALA A 661 17.02 -4.46 -27.84
N ALA A 662 17.30 -3.58 -26.89
CA ALA A 662 17.93 -3.94 -25.61
C ALA A 662 17.02 -4.76 -24.70
N LEU A 663 15.73 -4.47 -24.65
CA LEU A 663 14.75 -5.21 -23.86
C LEU A 663 14.42 -6.59 -24.44
N THR A 664 14.52 -6.74 -25.78
CA THR A 664 14.28 -8.00 -26.48
C THR A 664 15.51 -8.88 -26.57
N ALA A 665 16.71 -8.32 -26.45
CA ALA A 665 17.94 -9.10 -26.45
C ALA A 665 17.88 -10.17 -25.36
N THR A 666 17.80 -11.42 -25.76
CA THR A 666 18.03 -12.56 -24.87
C THR A 666 19.46 -12.39 -24.36
N PRO A 667 19.74 -12.41 -23.03
CA PRO A 667 21.12 -12.41 -22.58
C PRO A 667 21.85 -13.53 -23.31
N ALA A 668 22.96 -13.23 -23.95
CA ALA A 668 23.82 -14.27 -24.52
C ALA A 668 24.00 -15.35 -23.44
N GLN A 669 23.62 -16.57 -23.74
CA GLN A 669 23.93 -17.68 -22.88
C GLN A 669 25.47 -17.78 -22.85
N PRO A 670 26.10 -17.91 -21.66
CA PRO A 670 27.52 -18.12 -21.56
C PRO A 670 27.93 -19.44 -22.20
#